data_b64f976f6dfa302e6c24154b8570c2d1
#
_entry.id   b64f976f6dfa302e6c24154b8570c2d1
#
_cell.length_a   1.000
_cell.length_b   1.000
_cell.length_c   1.000
_cell.angle_alpha   90.00
_cell.angle_beta   90.00
_cell.angle_gamma   90.00
#
_symmetry.space_group_name_H-M   'P 1'
#
loop_
_entity.id
_entity.type
_entity.pdbx_description
1 polymer ?
#
loop_
_entity_poly.entity_id
_entity_poly.type
_entity_poly.pdbx_seq_one_letter_code
_entity_poly.pdbx_strand_id
1 'polypeptide(L)'
;MRFHTSSLAFSILAVMATNTFAQSEQQEDTSSSALVLPKIKIQAEKQEKNSYAAKTAATVLRSNAPLFETAQSISVVTNQQIEQKQAKTISEALEGVAGVSSGQYGRRGWDDFIIRGQISSSQTYIDGLRVQTSDNVLRAEDISGLESIEVVKGPTSVGFGFALPGGLVNLTTKRPQAETSYRGTLSYGSYNLREGTFDINYAPNSTEKGAFRLVGRVSDQDDPTDYVYFKNYYIAPSYNFDLGEKDDLSVIASYQHREYVRQQGIPHGNSSTYKSYSHNLFFGEPDHGYNVNVYRAGANYAHYFDNWTYKQNFAVTKTDTQGDAVLAVSNTTLPTIKRAVNNQDKQDINYTLDSNLQRNFNFGGVNYNVMVGLDMMKERSDYYRRTDTINSFNADHPNYGITSVKLGTPTQELTYSQYAGLYLRNTIKIDDNWIIGLSGRHDWTQVEIDNVLKNTTTQNSDQAFTGSTSVMYRINDMFSPYISYATSFMPVTDTGENGELLDPEEGKQAEVGIKLQTLNQRLQGYVAYYDLTRKNVTESDASGNYSIQTGEQKTKGFEAEMAASLTDQWNAFATYSYIPTAKVTESVTASEIGKRANHVPKNAGTLSTQYYFSPDKLGWNMGVGIRYQGLRTAQRGTAFIELPSYTVFDVNAGYEAKNWGAGLAIKNLFDREYLAGTTPNAQLVNWGDPRMIRLNVKFKY
;
A
#
# COMPACT_ATOMS: atom_id res chain seq x y z
N MET A 1 -7.06 0.67 39.60
CA MET A 1 -6.06 1.65 40.02
C MET A 1 -6.19 2.85 39.09
N ARG A 2 -6.70 3.97 39.59
CA ARG A 2 -6.92 5.16 38.75
C ARG A 2 -5.57 5.78 38.41
N PHE A 3 -5.16 5.71 37.16
CA PHE A 3 -4.09 6.56 36.64
C PHE A 3 -4.67 7.91 36.25
N HIS A 4 -4.23 8.94 36.96
CA HIS A 4 -4.55 10.32 36.65
C HIS A 4 -4.11 10.66 35.22
N THR A 5 -4.99 11.31 34.47
CA THR A 5 -4.70 12.00 33.22
C THR A 5 -3.63 13.07 33.45
N SER A 6 -2.37 12.68 33.35
CA SER A 6 -1.29 13.65 33.17
C SER A 6 -1.05 13.76 31.67
N SER A 7 -1.36 14.94 31.14
CA SER A 7 -0.97 15.39 29.81
C SER A 7 0.52 15.13 29.61
N LEU A 8 0.87 14.06 28.90
CA LEU A 8 2.21 13.88 28.38
C LEU A 8 2.35 14.90 27.26
N ALA A 9 2.82 16.09 27.63
CA ALA A 9 3.35 17.06 26.70
C ALA A 9 4.46 16.35 25.92
N PHE A 10 4.33 16.30 24.60
CA PHE A 10 5.40 15.92 23.70
C PHE A 10 6.52 16.97 23.84
N SER A 11 7.39 16.75 24.80
CA SER A 11 8.64 17.49 24.87
C SER A 11 9.52 16.97 23.77
N ILE A 12 9.69 17.78 22.74
CA ILE A 12 10.76 17.63 21.75
C ILE A 12 12.07 17.70 22.55
N LEU A 13 12.68 16.55 22.78
CA LEU A 13 14.02 16.48 23.37
C LEU A 13 15.01 16.92 22.30
N ALA A 14 15.22 18.23 22.22
CA ALA A 14 16.41 18.80 21.61
C ALA A 14 17.57 18.51 22.58
N VAL A 15 18.32 17.45 22.33
CA VAL A 15 19.61 17.22 22.99
C VAL A 15 20.59 18.20 22.38
N MET A 16 20.73 19.38 22.97
CA MET A 16 21.90 20.21 22.76
C MET A 16 23.04 19.61 23.59
N ALA A 17 23.97 18.95 22.91
CA ALA A 17 25.23 18.54 23.51
C ALA A 17 26.07 19.78 23.77
N THR A 18 26.23 20.16 25.02
CA THR A 18 27.24 21.12 25.46
C THR A 18 28.61 20.49 25.40
N ASN A 19 29.47 21.04 24.55
CA ASN A 19 30.90 20.71 24.49
C ASN A 19 31.60 21.08 25.79
N THR A 20 32.20 20.09 26.43
CA THR A 20 33.27 20.35 27.41
C THR A 20 34.56 19.74 26.89
N PHE A 21 35.53 20.59 26.61
CA PHE A 21 36.88 20.25 26.19
C PHE A 21 37.64 19.56 27.34
N ALA A 22 38.31 18.46 27.05
CA ALA A 22 39.52 18.08 27.74
C ALA A 22 40.48 17.45 26.73
N GLN A 23 41.59 18.19 26.52
CA GLN A 23 42.76 17.72 25.78
C GLN A 23 43.54 16.71 26.64
N SER A 24 44.01 15.63 26.02
CA SER A 24 45.34 15.06 26.30
C SER A 24 45.87 14.27 25.10
N GLU A 25 47.05 14.68 24.64
CA GLU A 25 47.86 14.02 23.63
C GLU A 25 48.33 12.65 24.13
N GLN A 26 48.41 11.62 23.27
CA GLN A 26 49.68 10.97 22.87
C GLN A 26 49.44 9.88 21.81
N GLN A 27 50.40 9.83 20.90
CA GLN A 27 50.60 8.94 19.80
C GLN A 27 50.70 7.47 20.22
N GLU A 28 50.21 6.54 19.38
CA GLU A 28 51.06 5.54 18.74
C GLU A 28 50.33 4.76 17.63
N ASP A 29 51.06 4.59 16.53
CA ASP A 29 50.71 3.84 15.33
C ASP A 29 50.36 2.36 15.60
N THR A 30 49.28 1.91 15.02
CA THR A 30 49.26 0.58 14.35
C THR A 30 48.15 0.57 13.31
N SER A 31 48.53 0.41 12.06
CA SER A 31 47.70 0.25 10.89
C SER A 31 46.78 -0.95 10.99
N SER A 32 45.50 -0.73 11.29
CA SER A 32 44.43 -1.59 10.89
C SER A 32 43.60 -0.78 9.86
N SER A 33 43.60 -1.22 8.62
CA SER A 33 42.76 -0.68 7.56
C SER A 33 41.32 -0.88 7.96
N ALA A 34 40.77 0.07 8.71
CA ALA A 34 39.34 0.22 8.87
C ALA A 34 38.77 0.43 7.47
N LEU A 35 37.96 -0.50 6.97
CA LEU A 35 37.12 -0.31 5.81
C LEU A 35 36.23 0.89 6.13
N VAL A 36 36.65 2.06 5.68
CA VAL A 36 35.80 3.25 5.61
C VAL A 36 34.72 2.92 4.60
N LEU A 37 33.56 2.50 5.10
CA LEU A 37 32.39 2.32 4.26
C LEU A 37 32.13 3.64 3.55
N PRO A 38 31.86 3.64 2.22
CA PRO A 38 31.59 4.85 1.49
C PRO A 38 30.44 5.59 2.16
N LYS A 39 30.57 6.90 2.32
CA LYS A 39 29.53 7.80 2.81
C LYS A 39 28.20 7.44 2.14
N ILE A 40 27.30 6.78 2.86
CA ILE A 40 25.94 6.56 2.40
C ILE A 40 25.21 7.88 2.73
N LYS A 41 25.38 8.89 1.88
CA LYS A 41 24.37 9.95 1.83
C LYS A 41 23.03 9.25 1.68
N ILE A 42 21.96 9.73 2.35
CA ILE A 42 20.60 9.44 1.94
C ILE A 42 20.36 10.16 0.60
N GLN A 43 21.19 9.91 -0.36
CA GLN A 43 20.81 9.93 -1.74
C GLN A 43 19.96 8.66 -1.84
N ALA A 44 18.66 8.80 -2.09
CA ALA A 44 17.95 7.75 -2.80
C ALA A 44 18.96 7.26 -3.85
N GLU A 45 19.53 6.05 -3.63
CA GLU A 45 20.51 5.52 -4.57
C GLU A 45 19.94 5.82 -5.94
N LYS A 46 20.73 6.47 -6.80
CA LYS A 46 20.29 6.84 -8.14
C LYS A 46 19.79 5.55 -8.76
N GLN A 47 18.52 5.23 -8.48
CA GLN A 47 17.85 4.09 -9.10
C GLN A 47 18.07 4.36 -10.57
N GLU A 48 18.81 3.51 -11.26
CA GLU A 48 19.21 3.78 -12.64
C GLU A 48 17.99 4.33 -13.35
N LYS A 49 18.03 5.64 -13.67
CA LYS A 49 16.93 6.32 -14.35
C LYS A 49 16.58 5.41 -15.52
N ASN A 50 15.37 4.80 -15.53
CA ASN A 50 14.91 3.90 -16.56
C ASN A 50 15.24 2.39 -16.36
N SER A 51 15.26 1.86 -15.16
CA SER A 51 15.31 0.42 -14.91
C SER A 51 14.02 -0.13 -14.29
N TYR A 52 13.57 -1.29 -14.76
CA TYR A 52 12.51 -2.08 -14.11
C TYR A 52 13.03 -2.80 -12.86
N ALA A 53 14.30 -3.19 -12.84
CA ALA A 53 14.89 -3.99 -11.77
C ALA A 53 15.32 -3.08 -10.61
N ALA A 54 14.53 -3.02 -9.55
CA ALA A 54 14.91 -2.37 -8.30
C ALA A 54 15.97 -3.23 -7.58
N LYS A 55 17.05 -2.61 -7.12
CA LYS A 55 18.14 -3.30 -6.40
C LYS A 55 17.86 -3.37 -4.89
N THR A 56 17.16 -2.39 -4.35
CA THR A 56 16.87 -2.23 -2.92
C THR A 56 15.39 -1.86 -2.71
N ALA A 57 14.92 -2.00 -1.48
CA ALA A 57 13.66 -1.46 -0.99
C ALA A 57 13.94 -0.74 0.33
N ALA A 58 14.81 0.29 0.26
CA ALA A 58 15.45 0.89 1.43
C ALA A 58 14.45 1.49 2.43
N THR A 59 13.33 2.03 1.93
CA THR A 59 12.31 2.65 2.77
C THR A 59 11.59 1.60 3.62
N VAL A 60 11.09 0.52 3.01
CA VAL A 60 10.38 -0.53 3.73
C VAL A 60 11.32 -1.42 4.55
N LEU A 61 12.55 -1.63 4.10
CA LEU A 61 13.55 -2.39 4.86
C LEU A 61 14.22 -1.57 5.96
N ARG A 62 14.09 -0.23 5.95
CA ARG A 62 14.82 0.71 6.83
C ARG A 62 16.35 0.56 6.74
N SER A 63 16.83 -0.12 5.70
CA SER A 63 18.22 -0.40 5.44
C SER A 63 18.47 -0.48 3.94
N ASN A 64 19.71 -0.30 3.50
CA ASN A 64 20.10 -0.41 2.09
C ASN A 64 20.46 -1.86 1.70
N ALA A 65 19.92 -2.86 2.40
CA ALA A 65 20.15 -4.26 2.06
C ALA A 65 19.66 -4.56 0.65
N PRO A 66 20.46 -5.24 -0.19
CA PRO A 66 20.02 -5.65 -1.52
C PRO A 66 18.82 -6.60 -1.44
N LEU A 67 17.86 -6.46 -2.35
CA LEU A 67 16.73 -7.39 -2.45
C LEU A 67 17.18 -8.84 -2.68
N PHE A 68 18.31 -9.02 -3.37
CA PHE A 68 18.93 -10.32 -3.60
C PHE A 68 19.43 -11.00 -2.32
N GLU A 69 19.73 -10.23 -1.28
CA GLU A 69 20.18 -10.70 0.04
C GLU A 69 19.10 -10.63 1.13
N THR A 70 17.84 -10.39 0.71
CA THR A 70 16.70 -10.28 1.62
C THR A 70 15.84 -11.55 1.54
N ALA A 71 15.79 -12.34 2.61
CA ALA A 71 15.08 -13.62 2.70
C ALA A 71 13.57 -13.43 2.91
N GLN A 72 12.94 -12.63 2.05
CA GLN A 72 11.50 -12.32 2.05
C GLN A 72 11.06 -11.94 0.64
N SER A 73 9.81 -12.29 0.29
CA SER A 73 9.20 -11.85 -0.98
C SER A 73 8.83 -10.38 -0.90
N ILE A 74 9.52 -9.55 -1.69
CA ILE A 74 9.26 -8.11 -1.82
C ILE A 74 9.15 -7.79 -3.29
N SER A 75 8.10 -7.07 -3.69
CA SER A 75 7.93 -6.50 -5.03
C SER A 75 8.13 -4.99 -4.97
N VAL A 76 8.79 -4.43 -5.97
CA VAL A 76 8.97 -2.98 -6.11
C VAL A 76 8.46 -2.56 -7.48
N VAL A 77 7.38 -1.77 -7.49
CA VAL A 77 6.89 -1.09 -8.68
C VAL A 77 7.60 0.25 -8.78
N THR A 78 8.51 0.38 -9.72
CA THR A 78 9.34 1.59 -9.90
C THR A 78 8.57 2.72 -10.55
N ASN A 79 9.04 3.97 -10.40
CA ASN A 79 8.46 5.12 -11.09
C ASN A 79 8.38 4.89 -12.61
N GLN A 80 9.41 4.26 -13.20
CA GLN A 80 9.40 3.90 -14.61
C GLN A 80 8.24 2.96 -14.99
N GLN A 81 7.96 1.95 -14.16
CA GLN A 81 6.82 1.05 -14.40
C GLN A 81 5.48 1.79 -14.26
N ILE A 82 5.35 2.70 -13.27
CA ILE A 82 4.18 3.56 -13.08
C ILE A 82 3.95 4.44 -14.32
N GLU A 83 4.99 5.11 -14.80
CA GLU A 83 4.91 5.98 -15.99
C GLU A 83 4.59 5.21 -17.27
N GLN A 84 5.19 4.04 -17.48
CA GLN A 84 4.97 3.24 -18.69
C GLN A 84 3.58 2.59 -18.74
N LYS A 85 3.09 2.11 -17.59
CA LYS A 85 1.69 1.66 -17.46
C LYS A 85 0.69 2.80 -17.57
N GLN A 86 1.16 4.06 -17.48
CA GLN A 86 0.32 5.25 -17.31
C GLN A 86 -0.71 5.06 -16.18
N ALA A 87 -0.26 4.45 -15.08
CA ALA A 87 -1.12 4.18 -13.92
C ALA A 87 -1.58 5.50 -13.27
N LYS A 88 -2.87 5.60 -12.93
CA LYS A 88 -3.49 6.78 -12.32
C LYS A 88 -3.83 6.60 -10.84
N THR A 89 -3.86 5.34 -10.37
CA THR A 89 -4.13 4.96 -8.99
C THR A 89 -3.11 3.94 -8.49
N ILE A 90 -3.01 3.79 -7.18
CA ILE A 90 -2.19 2.73 -6.57
C ILE A 90 -2.68 1.35 -7.02
N SER A 91 -4.00 1.14 -7.06
CA SER A 91 -4.60 -0.10 -7.54
C SER A 91 -4.16 -0.44 -8.97
N GLU A 92 -4.17 0.53 -9.90
CA GLU A 92 -3.66 0.31 -11.27
C GLU A 92 -2.16 0.00 -11.32
N ALA A 93 -1.36 0.64 -10.47
CA ALA A 93 0.09 0.38 -10.40
C ALA A 93 0.39 -1.04 -9.88
N LEU A 94 -0.41 -1.52 -8.92
CA LEU A 94 -0.27 -2.85 -8.31
C LEU A 94 -0.85 -3.98 -9.17
N GLU A 95 -1.60 -3.66 -10.24
CA GLU A 95 -2.09 -4.67 -11.18
C GLU A 95 -0.95 -5.52 -11.73
N GLY A 96 -1.06 -6.83 -11.53
CA GLY A 96 -0.10 -7.80 -12.00
C GLY A 96 1.11 -8.02 -11.09
N VAL A 97 1.18 -7.44 -9.90
CA VAL A 97 2.16 -7.83 -8.88
C VAL A 97 1.83 -9.23 -8.36
N ALA A 98 2.82 -10.11 -8.25
CA ALA A 98 2.62 -11.49 -7.83
C ALA A 98 1.99 -11.56 -6.42
N GLY A 99 0.97 -12.41 -6.24
CA GLY A 99 0.27 -12.59 -4.95
C GLY A 99 -0.62 -11.43 -4.52
N VAL A 100 -0.78 -10.40 -5.38
CA VAL A 100 -1.63 -9.23 -5.12
C VAL A 100 -2.84 -9.25 -6.03
N SER A 101 -4.03 -9.09 -5.46
CA SER A 101 -5.27 -8.79 -6.17
C SER A 101 -5.64 -7.34 -5.86
N SER A 102 -5.35 -6.42 -6.77
CA SER A 102 -5.70 -5.00 -6.61
C SER A 102 -7.07 -4.72 -7.22
N GLY A 103 -7.80 -3.76 -6.66
CA GLY A 103 -9.17 -3.46 -7.10
C GLY A 103 -10.13 -4.64 -6.94
N GLN A 104 -9.94 -5.48 -5.92
CA GLN A 104 -10.68 -6.74 -5.74
C GLN A 104 -12.20 -6.58 -5.63
N TYR A 105 -12.68 -5.42 -5.20
CA TYR A 105 -14.11 -5.13 -5.18
C TYR A 105 -14.62 -4.55 -6.50
N GLY A 106 -13.72 -4.29 -7.47
CA GLY A 106 -14.07 -3.67 -8.74
C GLY A 106 -14.53 -2.22 -8.63
N ARG A 107 -14.27 -1.57 -7.49
CA ARG A 107 -14.60 -0.16 -7.26
C ARG A 107 -13.46 0.70 -7.76
N ARG A 108 -13.74 1.63 -8.65
CA ARG A 108 -12.75 2.58 -9.16
C ARG A 108 -12.54 3.73 -8.20
N GLY A 109 -11.34 4.30 -8.22
CA GLY A 109 -10.96 5.41 -7.35
C GLY A 109 -10.67 5.07 -5.89
N TRP A 110 -10.58 3.78 -5.55
CA TRP A 110 -10.30 3.27 -4.22
C TRP A 110 -9.03 2.40 -4.22
N ASP A 111 -8.28 2.41 -3.13
CA ASP A 111 -7.07 1.60 -2.97
C ASP A 111 -7.39 0.31 -2.21
N ASP A 112 -8.11 -0.59 -2.88
CA ASP A 112 -8.47 -1.90 -2.36
C ASP A 112 -7.46 -2.96 -2.83
N PHE A 113 -6.90 -3.75 -1.92
CA PHE A 113 -6.04 -4.88 -2.30
C PHE A 113 -6.06 -6.04 -1.29
N ILE A 114 -5.87 -7.24 -1.85
CA ILE A 114 -5.67 -8.49 -1.13
C ILE A 114 -4.25 -8.96 -1.41
N ILE A 115 -3.49 -9.29 -0.37
CA ILE A 115 -2.14 -9.86 -0.49
C ILE A 115 -2.17 -11.26 0.09
N ARG A 116 -1.76 -12.28 -0.69
CA ARG A 116 -1.74 -13.70 -0.29
C ARG A 116 -3.07 -14.17 0.32
N GLY A 117 -4.20 -13.72 -0.27
CA GLY A 117 -5.54 -14.10 0.17
C GLY A 117 -6.05 -13.39 1.43
N GLN A 118 -5.34 -12.41 1.95
CA GLN A 118 -5.73 -11.60 3.10
C GLN A 118 -6.01 -10.15 2.68
N ILE A 119 -7.13 -9.58 3.12
CA ILE A 119 -7.44 -8.16 2.93
C ILE A 119 -6.32 -7.34 3.57
N SER A 120 -5.72 -6.43 2.83
CA SER A 120 -4.56 -5.65 3.26
C SER A 120 -4.69 -4.15 2.98
N SER A 121 -5.89 -3.66 2.64
CA SER A 121 -6.12 -2.23 2.28
C SER A 121 -5.76 -1.27 3.43
N SER A 122 -5.98 -1.67 4.70
CA SER A 122 -5.58 -0.90 5.89
C SER A 122 -4.07 -0.95 6.17
N GLN A 123 -3.32 -1.78 5.45
CA GLN A 123 -1.88 -1.96 5.62
C GLN A 123 -1.08 -1.07 4.65
N THR A 124 -1.50 0.20 4.52
CA THR A 124 -0.81 1.21 3.70
C THR A 124 0.10 2.06 4.56
N TYR A 125 1.33 2.23 4.07
CA TYR A 125 2.39 3.02 4.69
C TYR A 125 2.90 4.06 3.70
N ILE A 126 3.37 5.19 4.18
CA ILE A 126 4.09 6.20 3.40
C ILE A 126 5.44 6.44 4.08
N ASP A 127 6.52 6.25 3.32
CA ASP A 127 7.90 6.36 3.80
C ASP A 127 8.19 5.52 5.05
N GLY A 128 7.60 4.31 5.13
CA GLY A 128 7.77 3.38 6.24
C GLY A 128 6.91 3.69 7.47
N LEU A 129 6.07 4.72 7.42
CA LEU A 129 5.18 5.12 8.52
C LEU A 129 3.72 4.79 8.17
N ARG A 130 3.00 4.16 9.11
CA ARG A 130 1.59 3.83 8.95
C ARG A 130 0.74 5.09 8.78
N VAL A 131 -0.19 5.08 7.83
CA VAL A 131 -1.02 6.26 7.56
C VAL A 131 -2.34 6.28 8.31
N GLN A 132 -2.83 5.11 8.76
CA GLN A 132 -4.09 4.98 9.53
C GLN A 132 -4.18 3.61 10.20
N THR A 133 -5.02 3.49 11.24
CA THR A 133 -5.34 2.21 11.91
C THR A 133 -6.60 1.57 11.35
N SER A 134 -7.60 2.38 11.01
CA SER A 134 -8.88 1.92 10.51
C SER A 134 -8.83 1.60 9.01
N ASP A 135 -9.74 0.74 8.55
CA ASP A 135 -9.93 0.42 7.14
C ASP A 135 -10.72 1.57 6.46
N ASN A 136 -10.07 2.72 6.28
CA ASN A 136 -10.67 3.88 5.64
C ASN A 136 -10.43 3.86 4.12
N VAL A 137 -11.25 3.09 3.44
CA VAL A 137 -11.21 2.95 1.97
C VAL A 137 -11.63 4.22 1.19
N LEU A 138 -12.16 5.24 1.85
CA LEU A 138 -12.52 6.51 1.19
C LEU A 138 -11.28 7.34 0.86
N ARG A 139 -10.16 7.07 1.53
CA ARG A 139 -8.88 7.66 1.25
C ARG A 139 -8.15 6.85 0.17
N ALA A 140 -7.65 7.53 -0.84
CA ALA A 140 -6.71 6.97 -1.82
C ALA A 140 -5.57 7.96 -1.99
N GLU A 141 -4.34 7.44 -2.06
CA GLU A 141 -3.13 8.26 -2.17
C GLU A 141 -2.87 8.67 -3.62
N ASP A 142 -2.31 9.88 -3.82
CA ASP A 142 -1.95 10.34 -5.16
C ASP A 142 -0.65 9.69 -5.65
N ILE A 143 -0.73 9.06 -6.81
CA ILE A 143 0.40 8.34 -7.40
C ILE A 143 1.49 9.25 -7.96
N SER A 144 1.18 10.50 -8.31
CA SER A 144 2.15 11.43 -8.94
C SER A 144 3.27 11.83 -7.99
N GLY A 145 3.00 11.79 -6.67
CA GLY A 145 3.96 12.05 -5.60
C GLY A 145 4.94 10.91 -5.30
N LEU A 146 4.81 9.75 -5.99
CA LEU A 146 5.55 8.55 -5.63
C LEU A 146 6.78 8.28 -6.50
N GLU A 147 7.86 7.86 -5.86
CA GLU A 147 9.08 7.35 -6.51
C GLU A 147 8.97 5.84 -6.76
N SER A 148 8.37 5.09 -5.82
CA SER A 148 8.11 3.66 -5.94
C SER A 148 6.94 3.22 -5.04
N ILE A 149 6.42 2.03 -5.34
CA ILE A 149 5.48 1.31 -4.49
C ILE A 149 6.12 -0.03 -4.13
N GLU A 150 6.27 -0.29 -2.86
CA GLU A 150 6.90 -1.49 -2.33
C GLU A 150 5.83 -2.37 -1.68
N VAL A 151 5.77 -3.64 -2.06
CA VAL A 151 4.85 -4.62 -1.48
C VAL A 151 5.65 -5.67 -0.73
N VAL A 152 5.55 -5.67 0.59
CA VAL A 152 6.14 -6.70 1.45
C VAL A 152 5.10 -7.75 1.73
N LYS A 153 5.40 -9.01 1.42
CA LYS A 153 4.45 -10.12 1.49
C LYS A 153 4.67 -10.99 2.72
N GLY A 154 3.56 -11.44 3.32
CA GLY A 154 3.56 -12.20 4.56
C GLY A 154 3.60 -11.32 5.82
N PRO A 155 3.73 -11.92 7.01
CA PRO A 155 3.75 -11.21 8.28
C PRO A 155 4.85 -10.16 8.37
N THR A 156 4.50 -8.93 8.74
CA THR A 156 5.41 -7.77 8.75
C THR A 156 5.53 -7.10 10.12
N SER A 157 4.90 -7.65 11.15
CA SER A 157 4.81 -6.99 12.46
C SER A 157 6.16 -6.64 13.06
N VAL A 158 7.18 -7.45 12.90
CA VAL A 158 8.53 -7.15 13.44
C VAL A 158 9.06 -5.79 12.94
N GLY A 159 8.78 -5.44 11.70
CA GLY A 159 9.20 -4.15 11.12
C GLY A 159 8.21 -3.01 11.33
N PHE A 160 6.92 -3.31 11.54
CA PHE A 160 5.84 -2.32 11.34
C PHE A 160 4.73 -2.34 12.39
N GLY A 161 4.89 -3.08 13.50
CA GLY A 161 3.90 -3.20 14.55
C GLY A 161 2.73 -4.11 14.17
N PHE A 162 1.56 -3.86 14.72
CA PHE A 162 0.40 -4.69 14.45
C PHE A 162 0.05 -4.70 12.95
N ALA A 163 -0.13 -5.88 12.38
CA ALA A 163 -0.39 -6.07 10.96
C ALA A 163 -1.15 -7.37 10.69
N LEU A 164 -2.04 -7.33 9.71
CA LEU A 164 -2.62 -8.54 9.12
C LEU A 164 -1.54 -9.34 8.39
N PRO A 165 -1.63 -10.68 8.37
CA PRO A 165 -0.53 -11.53 7.93
C PRO A 165 -0.31 -11.57 6.41
N GLY A 166 -1.16 -10.96 5.61
CA GLY A 166 -1.01 -10.93 4.14
C GLY A 166 0.21 -10.14 3.68
N GLY A 167 0.48 -9.03 4.34
CA GLY A 167 1.54 -8.11 3.98
C GLY A 167 1.11 -6.65 3.99
N LEU A 168 1.98 -5.77 3.52
CA LEU A 168 1.75 -4.33 3.46
C LEU A 168 2.15 -3.72 2.12
N VAL A 169 1.62 -2.54 1.84
CA VAL A 169 2.01 -1.66 0.74
C VAL A 169 2.66 -0.40 1.32
N ASN A 170 3.90 -0.14 0.94
CA ASN A 170 4.62 1.09 1.28
C ASN A 170 4.77 1.97 0.06
N LEU A 171 4.43 3.23 0.21
CA LEU A 171 4.50 4.27 -0.81
C LEU A 171 5.73 5.14 -0.53
N THR A 172 6.74 5.06 -1.37
CA THR A 172 7.95 5.89 -1.22
C THR A 172 7.75 7.19 -1.96
N THR A 173 7.81 8.31 -1.24
CA THR A 173 7.58 9.64 -1.80
C THR A 173 8.78 10.15 -2.59
N LYS A 174 8.50 10.96 -3.62
CA LYS A 174 9.52 11.69 -4.39
C LYS A 174 10.21 12.72 -3.51
N ARG A 175 11.55 12.69 -3.51
CA ARG A 175 12.39 13.61 -2.76
C ARG A 175 13.28 14.43 -3.66
N PRO A 176 13.81 15.60 -3.20
CA PRO A 176 14.78 16.38 -3.94
C PRO A 176 15.98 15.53 -4.37
N GLN A 177 16.42 15.75 -5.60
CA GLN A 177 17.55 15.09 -6.24
C GLN A 177 18.70 16.09 -6.46
N ALA A 178 19.91 15.58 -6.65
CA ALA A 178 21.10 16.41 -6.84
C ALA A 178 21.15 17.16 -8.19
N GLU A 179 20.32 16.77 -9.16
CA GLU A 179 20.28 17.37 -10.50
C GLU A 179 18.99 18.19 -10.67
N THR A 180 19.11 19.43 -11.13
CA THR A 180 17.96 20.27 -11.50
C THR A 180 17.23 19.65 -12.69
N SER A 181 15.90 19.53 -12.58
CA SER A 181 15.06 19.03 -13.67
C SER A 181 13.64 19.58 -13.56
N TYR A 182 13.04 19.84 -14.71
CA TYR A 182 11.66 20.30 -14.83
C TYR A 182 10.89 19.36 -15.74
N ARG A 183 9.78 18.83 -15.26
CA ARG A 183 8.92 17.93 -16.03
C ARG A 183 7.48 18.37 -15.92
N GLY A 184 6.75 18.29 -17.02
CA GLY A 184 5.30 18.51 -17.07
C GLY A 184 4.67 17.51 -17.99
N THR A 185 3.46 17.04 -17.68
CA THR A 185 2.70 16.16 -18.57
C THR A 185 1.27 16.65 -18.66
N LEU A 186 0.75 16.71 -19.87
CA LEU A 186 -0.67 16.92 -20.15
C LEU A 186 -1.24 15.63 -20.72
N SER A 187 -2.37 15.16 -20.17
CA SER A 187 -3.01 13.93 -20.62
C SER A 187 -4.48 14.22 -20.97
N TYR A 188 -4.96 13.55 -22.01
CA TYR A 188 -6.35 13.52 -22.42
C TYR A 188 -6.75 12.09 -22.78
N GLY A 189 -8.00 11.67 -22.50
CA GLY A 189 -8.38 10.30 -22.77
C GLY A 189 -9.86 10.01 -22.68
N SER A 190 -10.17 8.72 -22.73
CA SER A 190 -11.54 8.19 -22.58
C SER A 190 -12.20 8.70 -21.31
N TYR A 191 -13.51 8.84 -21.36
CA TYR A 191 -14.33 9.34 -20.24
C TYR A 191 -13.88 10.72 -19.78
N ASN A 192 -13.68 11.63 -20.74
CA ASN A 192 -13.33 13.04 -20.50
C ASN A 192 -12.08 13.25 -19.63
N LEU A 193 -11.19 12.25 -19.54
CA LEU A 193 -9.94 12.42 -18.79
C LEU A 193 -9.21 13.68 -19.24
N ARG A 194 -8.96 14.57 -18.30
CA ARG A 194 -8.13 15.78 -18.44
C ARG A 194 -7.20 15.83 -17.25
N GLU A 195 -5.91 15.81 -17.50
CA GLU A 195 -4.92 15.80 -16.44
C GLU A 195 -3.72 16.64 -16.79
N GLY A 196 -3.23 17.39 -15.81
CA GLY A 196 -1.96 18.07 -15.82
C GLY A 196 -1.12 17.64 -14.61
N THR A 197 0.14 17.27 -14.84
CA THR A 197 1.11 17.00 -13.77
C THR A 197 2.36 17.82 -13.98
N PHE A 198 3.03 18.17 -12.88
CA PHE A 198 4.36 18.77 -12.91
C PHE A 198 5.25 18.18 -11.81
N ASP A 199 6.55 18.15 -12.07
CA ASP A 199 7.60 17.67 -11.17
C ASP A 199 8.84 18.55 -11.38
N ILE A 200 9.05 19.47 -10.48
CA ILE A 200 10.09 20.48 -10.52
C ILE A 200 11.11 20.14 -9.43
N ASN A 201 12.33 19.81 -9.82
CA ASN A 201 13.44 19.61 -8.91
C ASN A 201 14.49 20.69 -9.15
N TYR A 202 14.78 21.48 -8.13
CA TYR A 202 15.80 22.52 -8.18
C TYR A 202 16.93 22.21 -7.20
N ALA A 203 18.10 21.95 -7.73
CA ALA A 203 19.33 21.73 -6.99
C ALA A 203 20.35 22.78 -7.43
N PRO A 204 20.69 23.79 -6.59
CA PRO A 204 21.68 24.78 -6.93
C PRO A 204 23.08 24.14 -7.05
N ASN A 205 23.92 24.69 -7.95
CA ASN A 205 25.26 24.16 -8.23
C ASN A 205 26.26 24.30 -7.06
N SER A 206 25.87 24.89 -5.94
CA SER A 206 26.73 25.04 -4.75
C SER A 206 26.41 23.92 -3.74
N THR A 207 27.45 23.28 -3.23
CA THR A 207 27.37 22.23 -2.20
C THR A 207 26.80 22.70 -0.85
N GLU A 208 26.65 24.01 -0.67
CA GLU A 208 26.20 24.65 0.59
C GLU A 208 24.69 24.96 0.60
N LYS A 209 23.97 24.64 -0.45
CA LYS A 209 22.53 24.91 -0.53
C LYS A 209 21.78 23.62 -0.78
N GLY A 210 20.81 23.33 0.06
CA GLY A 210 19.93 22.17 -0.09
C GLY A 210 19.17 22.16 -1.43
N ALA A 211 18.44 21.09 -1.69
CA ALA A 211 17.64 20.91 -2.89
C ALA A 211 16.14 20.98 -2.58
N PHE A 212 15.38 21.53 -3.51
CA PHE A 212 13.92 21.66 -3.42
C PHE A 212 13.24 20.84 -4.52
N ARG A 213 12.14 20.19 -4.21
CA ARG A 213 11.28 19.54 -5.20
C ARG A 213 9.82 19.91 -4.96
N LEU A 214 9.10 20.17 -6.04
CA LEU A 214 7.67 20.45 -6.03
C LEU A 214 6.99 19.52 -7.03
N VAL A 215 6.06 18.69 -6.56
CA VAL A 215 5.25 17.80 -7.40
C VAL A 215 3.80 18.24 -7.31
N GLY A 216 3.07 18.20 -8.42
CA GLY A 216 1.65 18.48 -8.42
C GLY A 216 0.88 17.79 -9.52
N ARG A 217 -0.44 17.65 -9.28
CA ARG A 217 -1.42 17.06 -10.21
C ARG A 217 -2.77 17.76 -10.09
N VAL A 218 -3.38 17.95 -11.23
CA VAL A 218 -4.80 18.29 -11.35
C VAL A 218 -5.41 17.32 -12.35
N SER A 219 -6.47 16.64 -11.97
CA SER A 219 -7.17 15.71 -12.87
C SER A 219 -8.68 15.77 -12.69
N ASP A 220 -9.38 15.56 -13.79
CA ASP A 220 -10.82 15.43 -13.88
C ASP A 220 -11.11 14.27 -14.86
N GLN A 221 -11.93 13.31 -14.45
CA GLN A 221 -12.26 12.14 -15.25
C GLN A 221 -13.66 11.62 -14.88
N ASP A 222 -14.48 11.34 -15.89
CA ASP A 222 -15.71 10.58 -15.73
C ASP A 222 -15.40 9.08 -15.61
N ASP A 223 -16.34 8.33 -15.05
CA ASP A 223 -16.30 6.87 -14.97
C ASP A 223 -17.14 6.25 -16.11
N PRO A 224 -16.90 5.01 -16.51
CA PRO A 224 -17.82 4.26 -17.37
C PRO A 224 -19.25 4.13 -16.82
N THR A 225 -19.44 4.25 -15.50
CA THR A 225 -20.76 4.28 -14.85
C THR A 225 -21.33 5.71 -14.94
N ASP A 226 -22.58 5.86 -15.38
CA ASP A 226 -23.22 7.15 -15.53
C ASP A 226 -23.16 7.97 -14.23
N TYR A 227 -22.94 9.28 -14.33
CA TYR A 227 -22.84 10.26 -13.22
C TYR A 227 -21.69 10.05 -12.23
N VAL A 228 -20.89 9.02 -12.39
CA VAL A 228 -19.70 8.78 -11.54
C VAL A 228 -18.52 9.53 -12.14
N TYR A 229 -17.81 10.28 -11.31
CA TYR A 229 -16.62 11.04 -11.70
C TYR A 229 -15.60 11.11 -10.57
N PHE A 230 -14.36 11.49 -10.91
CA PHE A 230 -13.25 11.69 -9.99
C PHE A 230 -12.50 12.96 -10.35
N LYS A 231 -12.47 13.93 -9.42
CA LYS A 231 -11.60 15.10 -9.49
C LYS A 231 -10.53 14.97 -8.41
N ASN A 232 -9.29 15.26 -8.75
CA ASN A 232 -8.19 15.18 -7.83
C ASN A 232 -7.21 16.35 -8.01
N TYR A 233 -6.83 16.97 -6.90
CA TYR A 233 -5.84 18.04 -6.81
C TYR A 233 -4.80 17.61 -5.81
N TYR A 234 -3.53 17.66 -6.20
CA TYR A 234 -2.40 17.25 -5.36
C TYR A 234 -1.25 18.20 -5.51
N ILE A 235 -0.61 18.54 -4.39
CA ILE A 235 0.62 19.31 -4.36
C ILE A 235 1.51 18.82 -3.22
N ALA A 236 2.82 18.64 -3.49
CA ALA A 236 3.80 18.16 -2.52
C ALA A 236 5.14 18.88 -2.67
N PRO A 237 5.38 19.95 -1.88
CA PRO A 237 6.70 20.53 -1.71
C PRO A 237 7.57 19.66 -0.80
N SER A 238 8.86 19.56 -1.10
CA SER A 238 9.86 18.92 -0.26
C SER A 238 11.20 19.65 -0.35
N TYR A 239 11.99 19.58 0.73
CA TYR A 239 13.28 20.21 0.83
C TYR A 239 14.28 19.31 1.55
N ASN A 240 15.47 19.16 0.97
CA ASN A 240 16.61 18.52 1.60
C ASN A 240 17.57 19.60 2.09
N PHE A 241 17.82 19.62 3.40
CA PHE A 241 18.79 20.53 4.00
C PHE A 241 20.20 19.99 3.84
N ASP A 242 21.14 20.84 3.51
CA ASP A 242 22.56 20.53 3.64
C ASP A 242 23.01 20.96 5.04
N LEU A 243 23.16 19.99 5.92
CA LEU A 243 23.59 20.19 7.31
C LEU A 243 25.05 19.76 7.51
N GLY A 244 25.79 19.54 6.43
CA GLY A 244 27.16 19.07 6.43
C GLY A 244 27.30 17.56 6.19
N GLU A 245 28.45 16.99 6.58
CA GLU A 245 28.79 15.61 6.20
C GLU A 245 28.16 14.54 7.07
N LYS A 246 27.71 14.87 8.27
CA LYS A 246 27.22 13.91 9.26
C LYS A 246 25.70 13.90 9.41
N ASP A 247 25.01 14.84 8.81
CA ASP A 247 23.59 15.04 9.00
C ASP A 247 22.84 15.12 7.67
N ASP A 248 21.77 14.37 7.55
CA ASP A 248 20.81 14.48 6.47
C ASP A 248 19.42 14.82 7.06
N LEU A 249 18.78 15.84 6.53
CA LEU A 249 17.41 16.20 6.89
C LEU A 249 16.59 16.48 5.64
N SER A 250 15.50 15.74 5.49
CA SER A 250 14.48 16.00 4.48
C SER A 250 13.17 16.35 5.14
N VAL A 251 12.49 17.37 4.67
CA VAL A 251 11.10 17.68 5.03
C VAL A 251 10.22 17.57 3.80
N ILE A 252 9.01 17.08 3.99
CA ILE A 252 7.99 16.98 2.94
C ILE A 252 6.65 17.39 3.50
N ALA A 253 5.87 18.12 2.72
CA ALA A 253 4.46 18.34 2.98
C ALA A 253 3.65 17.94 1.76
N SER A 254 2.39 17.57 1.94
CA SER A 254 1.48 17.37 0.83
C SER A 254 0.06 17.78 1.20
N TYR A 255 -0.67 18.22 0.21
CA TYR A 255 -2.11 18.44 0.27
C TYR A 255 -2.75 17.72 -0.90
N GLN A 256 -3.82 16.99 -0.63
CA GLN A 256 -4.67 16.34 -1.63
C GLN A 256 -6.12 16.69 -1.38
N HIS A 257 -6.83 17.09 -2.42
CA HIS A 257 -8.28 17.21 -2.41
C HIS A 257 -8.87 16.27 -3.46
N ARG A 258 -9.89 15.50 -3.08
CA ARG A 258 -10.62 14.59 -3.96
C ARG A 258 -12.11 14.87 -3.85
N GLU A 259 -12.78 14.99 -5.00
CA GLU A 259 -14.23 15.06 -5.13
C GLU A 259 -14.68 13.91 -6.03
N TYR A 260 -15.63 13.09 -5.58
CA TYR A 260 -16.09 11.98 -6.40
C TYR A 260 -17.49 11.49 -6.03
N VAL A 261 -18.20 10.95 -7.01
CA VAL A 261 -19.42 10.16 -6.82
C VAL A 261 -19.04 8.68 -6.79
N ARG A 262 -19.56 7.95 -5.81
CA ARG A 262 -19.19 6.55 -5.59
C ARG A 262 -19.86 5.63 -6.60
N GLN A 263 -19.06 4.82 -7.33
CA GLN A 263 -19.55 3.68 -8.08
C GLN A 263 -20.15 2.62 -7.15
N GLN A 264 -21.30 2.02 -7.55
CA GLN A 264 -22.07 1.12 -6.70
C GLN A 264 -22.04 -0.36 -7.16
N GLY A 265 -21.95 -0.63 -8.47
CA GLY A 265 -22.17 -1.96 -9.05
C GLY A 265 -23.65 -2.25 -9.34
N ILE A 266 -23.95 -3.47 -9.77
CA ILE A 266 -25.30 -3.92 -10.15
C ILE A 266 -25.72 -5.11 -9.27
N PRO A 267 -26.94 -5.13 -8.69
CA PRO A 267 -27.42 -6.29 -7.93
C PRO A 267 -27.52 -7.55 -8.81
N HIS A 268 -26.94 -8.68 -8.38
CA HIS A 268 -26.99 -9.92 -9.15
C HIS A 268 -28.10 -10.89 -8.71
N GLY A 269 -28.58 -10.83 -7.46
CA GLY A 269 -29.68 -11.64 -6.95
C GLY A 269 -29.48 -13.15 -7.11
N ASN A 270 -28.21 -13.65 -7.07
CA ASN A 270 -27.82 -15.04 -7.36
C ASN A 270 -28.27 -15.55 -8.76
N SER A 271 -28.45 -14.66 -9.70
CA SER A 271 -28.89 -14.96 -11.07
C SER A 271 -28.03 -14.26 -12.09
N SER A 272 -28.25 -14.55 -13.37
CA SER A 272 -27.58 -13.84 -14.48
C SER A 272 -28.34 -12.59 -14.98
N THR A 273 -29.44 -12.24 -14.35
CA THR A 273 -30.32 -11.13 -14.77
C THR A 273 -29.59 -9.79 -14.88
N TYR A 274 -28.56 -9.56 -14.02
CA TYR A 274 -27.73 -8.37 -14.10
C TYR A 274 -27.06 -8.16 -15.46
N LYS A 275 -26.85 -9.23 -16.25
CA LYS A 275 -26.22 -9.17 -17.59
C LYS A 275 -27.09 -8.51 -18.65
N SER A 276 -28.41 -8.42 -18.42
CA SER A 276 -29.33 -7.73 -19.33
C SER A 276 -29.39 -6.22 -19.13
N TYR A 277 -28.74 -5.72 -18.09
CA TYR A 277 -28.65 -4.29 -17.81
C TYR A 277 -27.37 -3.69 -18.33
N SER A 278 -27.43 -2.43 -18.70
CA SER A 278 -26.24 -1.70 -19.16
C SER A 278 -25.15 -1.66 -18.10
N HIS A 279 -23.89 -1.81 -18.52
CA HIS A 279 -22.72 -1.75 -17.64
C HIS A 279 -22.51 -0.37 -17.01
N ASN A 280 -23.10 0.67 -17.60
CA ASN A 280 -23.08 2.03 -17.09
C ASN A 280 -24.24 2.37 -16.14
N LEU A 281 -25.13 1.39 -15.82
CA LEU A 281 -26.25 1.60 -14.92
C LEU A 281 -25.78 2.18 -13.59
N PHE A 282 -26.33 3.34 -13.24
CA PHE A 282 -26.16 4.01 -11.95
C PHE A 282 -27.50 4.07 -11.24
N PHE A 283 -27.59 3.62 -10.02
CA PHE A 283 -28.80 3.69 -9.19
C PHE A 283 -28.65 4.65 -8.01
N GLY A 284 -27.52 5.37 -7.95
CA GLY A 284 -27.28 6.43 -6.99
C GLY A 284 -28.08 7.69 -7.29
N GLU A 285 -27.63 8.80 -6.74
CA GLU A 285 -28.12 10.13 -7.07
C GLU A 285 -26.93 10.97 -7.53
N PRO A 286 -27.04 11.72 -8.65
CA PRO A 286 -25.92 12.44 -9.25
C PRO A 286 -25.24 13.47 -8.34
N ASP A 287 -26.04 14.08 -7.43
CA ASP A 287 -25.58 15.16 -6.54
C ASP A 287 -25.05 14.62 -5.19
N HIS A 288 -24.96 13.28 -5.03
CA HIS A 288 -24.51 12.63 -3.81
C HIS A 288 -23.09 12.08 -3.97
N GLY A 289 -22.13 12.72 -3.36
CA GLY A 289 -20.71 12.39 -3.48
C GLY A 289 -19.89 12.72 -2.23
N TYR A 290 -18.61 12.53 -2.32
CA TYR A 290 -17.65 12.74 -1.25
C TYR A 290 -16.64 13.82 -1.60
N ASN A 291 -16.27 14.60 -0.58
CA ASN A 291 -15.10 15.47 -0.54
C ASN A 291 -14.12 14.93 0.48
N VAL A 292 -12.90 14.67 0.06
CA VAL A 292 -11.83 14.17 0.92
C VAL A 292 -10.62 15.09 0.84
N ASN A 293 -10.19 15.63 1.97
CA ASN A 293 -9.00 16.44 2.09
C ASN A 293 -7.96 15.71 2.93
N VAL A 294 -6.75 15.57 2.41
CA VAL A 294 -5.62 14.96 3.11
C VAL A 294 -4.48 15.96 3.21
N TYR A 295 -4.06 16.24 4.43
CA TYR A 295 -2.90 17.08 4.75
C TYR A 295 -1.83 16.21 5.39
N ARG A 296 -0.62 16.25 4.89
CA ARG A 296 0.51 15.52 5.48
C ARG A 296 1.71 16.42 5.59
N ALA A 297 2.42 16.30 6.71
CA ALA A 297 3.75 16.86 6.90
C ALA A 297 4.64 15.81 7.55
N GLY A 298 5.88 15.71 7.09
CA GLY A 298 6.83 14.73 7.59
C GLY A 298 8.27 15.21 7.50
N ALA A 299 9.12 14.57 8.29
CA ALA A 299 10.55 14.81 8.31
C ALA A 299 11.29 13.48 8.45
N ASN A 300 12.39 13.36 7.70
CA ASN A 300 13.34 12.27 7.82
C ASN A 300 14.70 12.86 8.18
N TYR A 301 15.25 12.40 9.28
CA TYR A 301 16.57 12.80 9.75
C TYR A 301 17.47 11.59 9.87
N ALA A 302 18.74 11.74 9.52
CA ALA A 302 19.78 10.77 9.81
C ALA A 302 21.04 11.50 10.31
N HIS A 303 21.68 10.90 11.31
CA HIS A 303 22.98 11.30 11.81
C HIS A 303 23.98 10.15 11.70
N TYR A 304 25.14 10.42 11.12
CA TYR A 304 26.22 9.45 10.91
C TYR A 304 27.33 9.67 11.92
N PHE A 305 27.34 8.81 12.97
CA PHE A 305 28.50 8.68 13.83
C PHE A 305 29.57 7.82 13.14
N ASP A 306 30.74 7.71 13.70
CA ASP A 306 31.83 6.94 13.07
C ASP A 306 31.44 5.46 12.85
N ASN A 307 30.71 4.85 13.77
CA ASN A 307 30.34 3.43 13.71
C ASN A 307 28.83 3.19 13.80
N TRP A 308 28.03 4.22 14.00
CA TRP A 308 26.58 4.12 14.16
C TRP A 308 25.85 5.07 13.21
N THR A 309 24.68 4.65 12.78
CA THR A 309 23.76 5.54 12.08
C THR A 309 22.47 5.63 12.88
N TYR A 310 22.12 6.84 13.29
CA TYR A 310 20.80 7.15 13.85
C TYR A 310 19.87 7.59 12.73
N LYS A 311 18.65 7.06 12.70
CA LYS A 311 17.61 7.51 11.76
C LYS A 311 16.33 7.78 12.52
N GLN A 312 15.63 8.85 12.12
CA GLN A 312 14.32 9.21 12.66
C GLN A 312 13.40 9.64 11.53
N ASN A 313 12.22 9.03 11.49
CA ASN A 313 11.13 9.40 10.58
C ASN A 313 9.94 9.86 11.42
N PHE A 314 9.35 10.98 11.05
CA PHE A 314 8.16 11.51 11.71
C PHE A 314 7.16 11.98 10.67
N ALA A 315 5.86 11.77 10.91
CA ALA A 315 4.81 12.36 10.09
C ALA A 315 3.55 12.66 10.91
N VAL A 316 2.85 13.71 10.49
CA VAL A 316 1.49 14.03 10.90
C VAL A 316 0.61 13.98 9.65
N THR A 317 -0.52 13.29 9.76
CA THR A 317 -1.50 13.22 8.67
C THR A 317 -2.88 13.58 9.23
N LYS A 318 -3.57 14.52 8.59
CA LYS A 318 -4.96 14.84 8.85
C LYS A 318 -5.78 14.51 7.61
N THR A 319 -6.89 13.79 7.82
CA THR A 319 -7.85 13.46 6.75
C THR A 319 -9.23 13.96 7.17
N ASP A 320 -9.86 14.79 6.35
CA ASP A 320 -11.23 15.23 6.50
C ASP A 320 -12.06 14.63 5.35
N THR A 321 -13.07 13.83 5.68
CA THR A 321 -13.98 13.20 4.71
C THR A 321 -15.40 13.62 5.00
N GLN A 322 -16.05 14.27 4.04
CA GLN A 322 -17.46 14.69 4.14
C GLN A 322 -18.22 14.27 2.89
N GLY A 323 -19.48 13.93 3.07
CA GLY A 323 -20.38 13.64 1.98
C GLY A 323 -21.30 12.49 2.25
N ASP A 324 -21.89 12.02 1.18
CA ASP A 324 -22.84 10.92 1.25
C ASP A 324 -22.78 10.05 0.00
N ALA A 325 -23.35 8.87 0.10
CA ALA A 325 -23.55 8.00 -1.04
C ALA A 325 -24.89 7.27 -0.94
N VAL A 326 -25.56 7.13 -2.04
CA VAL A 326 -26.71 6.26 -2.15
C VAL A 326 -26.23 4.84 -2.34
N LEU A 327 -26.66 3.93 -1.46
CA LEU A 327 -26.28 2.52 -1.42
C LEU A 327 -27.50 1.62 -1.66
N ALA A 328 -27.28 0.46 -2.29
CA ALA A 328 -28.29 -0.59 -2.30
C ALA A 328 -28.43 -1.21 -0.90
N VAL A 329 -29.65 -1.37 -0.44
CA VAL A 329 -29.95 -2.09 0.81
C VAL A 329 -29.82 -3.59 0.59
N SER A 330 -29.48 -4.33 1.62
CA SER A 330 -29.41 -5.81 1.59
C SER A 330 -30.71 -6.42 1.05
N ASN A 331 -30.58 -7.56 0.36
CA ASN A 331 -31.68 -8.28 -0.29
C ASN A 331 -32.44 -7.48 -1.34
N THR A 332 -31.78 -6.54 -2.00
CA THR A 332 -32.32 -5.87 -3.16
C THR A 332 -32.19 -6.73 -4.42
N THR A 333 -33.16 -6.68 -5.30
CA THR A 333 -33.21 -7.47 -6.54
C THR A 333 -33.65 -6.59 -7.70
N LEU A 334 -33.16 -6.90 -8.90
CA LEU A 334 -33.61 -6.25 -10.14
C LEU A 334 -35.05 -6.65 -10.48
N PRO A 335 -35.85 -5.77 -11.07
CA PRO A 335 -35.51 -4.40 -11.46
C PRO A 335 -35.61 -3.35 -10.34
N THR A 336 -36.18 -3.70 -9.18
CA THR A 336 -36.43 -2.76 -8.09
C THR A 336 -35.29 -2.76 -7.08
N ILE A 337 -34.51 -1.70 -7.05
CA ILE A 337 -33.37 -1.53 -6.16
C ILE A 337 -33.80 -0.69 -4.94
N LYS A 338 -33.84 -1.33 -3.76
CA LYS A 338 -34.06 -0.62 -2.49
C LYS A 338 -32.80 0.16 -2.13
N ARG A 339 -32.98 1.42 -1.73
CA ARG A 339 -31.85 2.36 -1.55
C ARG A 339 -31.84 3.00 -0.16
N ALA A 340 -30.65 3.37 0.25
CA ALA A 340 -30.41 4.22 1.42
C ALA A 340 -29.32 5.24 1.12
N VAL A 341 -29.39 6.43 1.72
CA VAL A 341 -28.33 7.43 1.73
C VAL A 341 -27.48 7.22 2.98
N ASN A 342 -26.19 7.01 2.81
CA ASN A 342 -25.24 6.92 3.90
C ASN A 342 -24.47 8.25 4.01
N ASN A 343 -24.92 9.09 4.94
CA ASN A 343 -24.27 10.37 5.24
C ASN A 343 -23.09 10.13 6.18
N GLN A 344 -21.93 10.71 5.88
CA GLN A 344 -20.69 10.52 6.61
C GLN A 344 -19.95 11.85 6.79
N ASP A 345 -19.46 12.06 8.01
CA ASP A 345 -18.48 13.07 8.35
C ASP A 345 -17.42 12.41 9.20
N LYS A 346 -16.19 12.38 8.71
CA LYS A 346 -15.08 11.71 9.39
C LYS A 346 -13.84 12.58 9.36
N GLN A 347 -13.24 12.74 10.52
CA GLN A 347 -11.98 13.43 10.70
C GLN A 347 -10.97 12.51 11.40
N ASP A 348 -9.83 12.27 10.75
CA ASP A 348 -8.73 11.48 11.29
C ASP A 348 -7.49 12.38 11.47
N ILE A 349 -6.81 12.29 12.60
CA ILE A 349 -5.49 12.89 12.84
C ILE A 349 -4.56 11.80 13.35
N ASN A 350 -3.46 11.57 12.63
CA ASN A 350 -2.49 10.54 12.92
C ASN A 350 -1.09 11.15 13.09
N TYR A 351 -0.40 10.80 14.16
CA TYR A 351 1.00 11.12 14.47
C TYR A 351 1.80 9.82 14.47
N THR A 352 2.84 9.73 13.67
CA THR A 352 3.69 8.55 13.60
C THR A 352 5.17 8.92 13.72
N LEU A 353 5.91 8.09 14.43
CA LEU A 353 7.35 8.25 14.68
C LEU A 353 8.02 6.89 14.58
N ASP A 354 9.14 6.82 13.87
CA ASP A 354 10.10 5.72 13.94
C ASP A 354 11.49 6.27 14.23
N SER A 355 12.17 5.72 15.22
CA SER A 355 13.55 6.05 15.56
C SER A 355 14.37 4.79 15.68
N ASN A 356 15.52 4.73 15.00
CA ASN A 356 16.38 3.56 15.08
C ASN A 356 17.87 3.91 15.05
N LEU A 357 18.63 3.03 15.66
CA LEU A 357 20.08 3.08 15.72
C LEU A 357 20.63 1.82 15.06
N GLN A 358 21.52 1.98 14.08
CA GLN A 358 22.08 0.90 13.27
C GLN A 358 23.59 0.88 13.38
N ARG A 359 24.16 -0.33 13.40
CA ARG A 359 25.61 -0.54 13.36
C ARG A 359 25.97 -1.75 12.52
N ASN A 360 27.01 -1.58 11.71
CA ASN A 360 27.70 -2.69 11.05
C ASN A 360 29.04 -2.90 11.73
N PHE A 361 29.37 -4.15 12.09
CA PHE A 361 30.67 -4.49 12.67
C PHE A 361 31.06 -5.92 12.31
N ASN A 362 32.37 -6.17 12.30
CA ASN A 362 32.93 -7.50 12.12
C ASN A 362 33.47 -8.01 13.46
N PHE A 363 33.10 -9.23 13.78
CA PHE A 363 33.65 -9.93 14.96
C PHE A 363 33.94 -11.37 14.59
N GLY A 364 35.21 -11.82 14.76
CA GLY A 364 35.65 -13.18 14.46
C GLY A 364 35.48 -13.60 13.00
N GLY A 365 35.55 -12.65 12.04
CA GLY A 365 35.33 -12.90 10.61
C GLY A 365 33.85 -12.91 10.18
N VAL A 366 32.91 -12.68 11.12
CA VAL A 366 31.47 -12.63 10.86
C VAL A 366 31.01 -11.17 10.86
N ASN A 367 30.25 -10.79 9.85
CA ASN A 367 29.67 -9.45 9.74
C ASN A 367 28.28 -9.41 10.37
N TYR A 368 28.06 -8.45 11.26
CA TYR A 368 26.79 -8.19 11.94
C TYR A 368 26.25 -6.85 11.51
N ASN A 369 24.98 -6.82 11.09
CA ASN A 369 24.20 -5.62 10.93
C ASN A 369 23.10 -5.61 11.98
N VAL A 370 23.25 -4.79 13.02
CA VAL A 370 22.32 -4.69 14.15
C VAL A 370 21.55 -3.39 14.05
N MET A 371 20.24 -3.46 14.21
CA MET A 371 19.33 -2.33 14.29
C MET A 371 18.45 -2.48 15.52
N VAL A 372 18.44 -1.48 16.38
CA VAL A 372 17.49 -1.35 17.50
C VAL A 372 16.63 -0.12 17.24
N GLY A 373 15.33 -0.23 17.41
CA GLY A 373 14.45 0.88 17.16
C GLY A 373 13.19 0.88 17.98
N LEU A 374 12.57 2.04 18.02
CA LEU A 374 11.29 2.33 18.65
C LEU A 374 10.39 2.97 17.61
N ASP A 375 9.17 2.49 17.45
CA ASP A 375 8.15 3.22 16.72
C ASP A 375 6.90 3.50 17.59
N MET A 376 6.21 4.55 17.25
CA MET A 376 5.06 5.03 18.00
C MET A 376 4.02 5.59 17.03
N MET A 377 2.75 5.42 17.40
CA MET A 377 1.64 6.04 16.70
C MET A 377 0.57 6.49 17.67
N LYS A 378 -0.05 7.61 17.36
CA LYS A 378 -1.26 8.08 18.01
C LYS A 378 -2.23 8.57 16.95
N GLU A 379 -3.44 8.03 16.97
CA GLU A 379 -4.53 8.42 16.06
C GLU A 379 -5.76 8.84 16.86
N ARG A 380 -6.44 9.88 16.40
CA ARG A 380 -7.78 10.26 16.82
C ARG A 380 -8.65 10.26 15.58
N SER A 381 -9.75 9.50 15.63
CA SER A 381 -10.78 9.44 14.60
C SER A 381 -12.11 9.87 15.17
N ASP A 382 -12.76 10.85 14.57
CA ASP A 382 -14.12 11.28 14.89
C ASP A 382 -15.01 10.93 13.70
N TYR A 383 -15.95 10.01 13.88
CA TYR A 383 -16.74 9.45 12.79
C TYR A 383 -18.23 9.55 13.11
N TYR A 384 -18.89 10.50 12.47
CA TYR A 384 -20.35 10.60 12.41
C TYR A 384 -20.88 9.86 11.20
N ARG A 385 -21.96 9.10 11.38
CA ARG A 385 -22.68 8.40 10.29
C ARG A 385 -24.17 8.35 10.56
N ARG A 386 -24.98 8.56 9.49
CA ARG A 386 -26.41 8.30 9.49
C ARG A 386 -26.82 7.65 8.16
N THR A 387 -27.61 6.58 8.25
CA THR A 387 -28.11 5.87 7.06
C THR A 387 -29.63 6.07 6.98
N ASP A 388 -30.07 6.83 5.99
CA ASP A 388 -31.46 7.19 5.76
C ASP A 388 -32.04 6.31 4.65
N THR A 389 -33.22 5.68 4.89
CA THR A 389 -33.91 4.92 3.83
C THR A 389 -34.62 5.88 2.89
N ILE A 390 -34.46 5.67 1.58
CA ILE A 390 -35.06 6.50 0.53
C ILE A 390 -35.92 5.65 -0.41
N ASN A 391 -36.62 6.33 -1.36
CA ASN A 391 -37.39 5.65 -2.39
C ASN A 391 -36.55 4.65 -3.20
N SER A 392 -37.16 3.52 -3.58
CA SER A 392 -36.54 2.55 -4.46
C SER A 392 -36.31 3.11 -5.86
N PHE A 393 -35.33 2.54 -6.54
CA PHE A 393 -34.98 2.85 -7.92
C PHE A 393 -35.43 1.71 -8.84
N ASN A 394 -36.02 2.03 -9.98
CA ASN A 394 -36.38 1.06 -11.00
C ASN A 394 -35.33 1.05 -12.11
N ALA A 395 -34.61 -0.07 -12.24
CA ALA A 395 -33.54 -0.21 -13.22
C ALA A 395 -34.05 -0.30 -14.69
N ASP A 396 -35.32 -0.70 -14.92
CA ASP A 396 -35.92 -0.72 -16.27
C ASP A 396 -36.34 0.68 -16.74
N HIS A 397 -36.62 1.58 -15.79
CA HIS A 397 -37.04 2.95 -16.02
C HIS A 397 -36.30 3.90 -15.08
N PRO A 398 -34.99 4.15 -15.33
CA PRO A 398 -34.18 4.99 -14.48
C PRO A 398 -34.73 6.38 -14.29
N ASN A 399 -35.03 6.77 -13.05
CA ASN A 399 -35.50 8.11 -12.70
C ASN A 399 -34.79 8.52 -11.39
N TYR A 400 -34.11 9.66 -11.46
CA TYR A 400 -33.36 10.20 -10.35
C TYR A 400 -34.18 11.16 -9.51
N GLY A 401 -33.79 11.39 -8.29
CA GLY A 401 -34.42 12.24 -7.32
C GLY A 401 -34.95 11.47 -6.09
N ILE A 402 -34.71 12.06 -4.93
CA ILE A 402 -35.20 11.53 -3.67
C ILE A 402 -36.57 12.10 -3.38
N THR A 403 -37.60 11.26 -3.48
CA THR A 403 -39.02 11.66 -3.30
C THR A 403 -39.57 11.32 -1.92
N SER A 404 -38.86 10.46 -1.16
CA SER A 404 -39.22 10.09 0.22
C SER A 404 -37.98 9.77 1.02
N VAL A 405 -37.96 10.18 2.30
CA VAL A 405 -36.86 9.94 3.22
C VAL A 405 -37.42 9.47 4.55
N LYS A 406 -36.91 8.33 5.04
CA LYS A 406 -37.06 7.91 6.42
C LYS A 406 -35.70 7.99 7.11
N LEU A 407 -35.58 8.95 8.03
CA LEU A 407 -34.34 9.17 8.75
C LEU A 407 -33.94 7.95 9.57
N GLY A 408 -32.67 7.57 9.51
CA GLY A 408 -32.06 6.58 10.35
C GLY A 408 -31.58 7.15 11.68
N THR A 409 -31.19 6.28 12.59
CA THR A 409 -30.55 6.68 13.85
C THR A 409 -29.08 7.03 13.57
N PRO A 410 -28.61 8.21 13.92
CA PRO A 410 -27.20 8.55 13.75
C PRO A 410 -26.33 7.78 14.73
N THR A 411 -25.07 7.59 14.35
CA THR A 411 -23.99 7.13 15.23
C THR A 411 -22.85 8.14 15.17
N GLN A 412 -22.18 8.34 16.29
CA GLN A 412 -20.94 9.10 16.35
C GLN A 412 -19.96 8.39 17.27
N GLU A 413 -18.81 8.04 16.73
CA GLU A 413 -17.75 7.32 17.43
C GLU A 413 -16.47 8.15 17.43
N LEU A 414 -15.91 8.35 18.59
CA LEU A 414 -14.62 8.97 18.79
C LEU A 414 -13.62 7.89 19.20
N THR A 415 -12.71 7.55 18.29
CA THR A 415 -11.72 6.49 18.50
C THR A 415 -10.35 7.10 18.76
N TYR A 416 -9.71 6.66 19.84
CA TYR A 416 -8.30 6.94 20.13
C TYR A 416 -7.50 5.65 20.04
N SER A 417 -6.54 5.61 19.11
CA SER A 417 -5.63 4.48 18.97
C SER A 417 -4.20 4.93 19.30
N GLN A 418 -3.50 4.16 20.12
CA GLN A 418 -2.11 4.41 20.47
C GLN A 418 -1.34 3.11 20.42
N TYR A 419 -0.14 3.15 19.89
CA TYR A 419 0.78 2.05 20.04
C TYR A 419 2.23 2.53 20.22
N ALA A 420 3.04 1.69 20.86
CA ALA A 420 4.47 1.81 20.93
C ALA A 420 5.08 0.42 20.74
N GLY A 421 6.19 0.33 20.00
CA GLY A 421 6.86 -0.94 19.77
C GLY A 421 8.37 -0.80 19.81
N LEU A 422 9.02 -1.68 20.58
CA LEU A 422 10.48 -1.80 20.64
C LEU A 422 10.92 -3.00 19.80
N TYR A 423 11.85 -2.81 18.87
CA TYR A 423 12.31 -3.87 17.99
C TYR A 423 13.82 -3.97 17.90
N LEU A 424 14.28 -5.21 17.69
CA LEU A 424 15.66 -5.57 17.41
C LEU A 424 15.70 -6.39 16.12
N ARG A 425 16.57 -6.00 15.20
CA ARG A 425 16.85 -6.76 13.97
C ARG A 425 18.34 -7.00 13.87
N ASN A 426 18.73 -8.21 13.54
CA ASN A 426 20.11 -8.57 13.32
C ASN A 426 20.24 -9.38 12.03
N THR A 427 21.13 -8.95 11.14
CA THR A 427 21.52 -9.71 9.95
C THR A 427 22.98 -10.12 10.13
N ILE A 428 23.23 -11.41 10.12
CA ILE A 428 24.55 -12.03 10.33
C ILE A 428 25.01 -12.61 9.00
N LYS A 429 26.15 -12.14 8.51
CA LYS A 429 26.79 -12.67 7.30
C LYS A 429 28.05 -13.43 7.69
N ILE A 430 28.08 -14.74 7.36
CA ILE A 430 29.22 -15.63 7.61
C ILE A 430 29.80 -15.97 6.26
N ASP A 431 31.08 -15.69 6.12
CA ASP A 431 31.73 -15.62 4.82
C ASP A 431 30.87 -14.76 3.86
N ASP A 432 30.97 -14.86 2.60
CA ASP A 432 30.08 -14.12 1.67
C ASP A 432 28.82 -14.92 1.27
N ASN A 433 28.62 -16.08 1.86
CA ASN A 433 27.61 -17.05 1.41
C ASN A 433 26.40 -17.15 2.33
N TRP A 434 26.59 -17.22 3.65
CA TRP A 434 25.49 -17.39 4.59
C TRP A 434 24.97 -16.06 5.10
N ILE A 435 23.66 -15.86 5.02
CA ILE A 435 22.96 -14.69 5.54
C ILE A 435 21.85 -15.18 6.46
N ILE A 436 21.98 -14.87 7.76
CA ILE A 436 21.02 -15.27 8.80
C ILE A 436 20.34 -14.02 9.32
N GLY A 437 19.02 -13.99 9.28
CA GLY A 437 18.20 -12.93 9.85
C GLY A 437 17.56 -13.39 11.16
N LEU A 438 17.68 -12.57 12.20
CA LEU A 438 17.02 -12.77 13.49
C LEU A 438 16.41 -11.45 13.92
N SER A 439 15.09 -11.45 14.19
CA SER A 439 14.41 -10.23 14.60
C SER A 439 13.31 -10.53 15.60
N GLY A 440 13.15 -9.62 16.54
CA GLY A 440 12.11 -9.67 17.57
C GLY A 440 11.56 -8.29 17.85
N ARG A 441 10.30 -8.24 18.26
CA ARG A 441 9.61 -7.00 18.59
C ARG A 441 8.59 -7.24 19.69
N HIS A 442 8.48 -6.29 20.59
CA HIS A 442 7.40 -6.22 21.56
C HIS A 442 6.58 -4.94 21.37
N ASP A 443 5.26 -5.10 21.31
CA ASP A 443 4.31 -4.02 21.08
C ASP A 443 3.37 -3.87 22.26
N TRP A 444 3.01 -2.63 22.55
CA TRP A 444 1.92 -2.22 23.43
C TRP A 444 0.92 -1.42 22.62
N THR A 445 -0.34 -1.82 22.68
CA THR A 445 -1.45 -1.15 21.98
C THR A 445 -2.55 -0.78 22.94
N GLN A 446 -3.23 0.33 22.67
CA GLN A 446 -4.43 0.76 23.38
C GLN A 446 -5.38 1.38 22.37
N VAL A 447 -6.63 0.94 22.41
CA VAL A 447 -7.72 1.52 21.63
C VAL A 447 -8.87 1.85 22.59
N GLU A 448 -9.40 3.06 22.49
CA GLU A 448 -10.56 3.53 23.21
C GLU A 448 -11.58 4.06 22.21
N ILE A 449 -12.82 3.61 22.33
CA ILE A 449 -13.94 3.99 21.47
C ILE A 449 -15.05 4.57 22.35
N ASP A 450 -15.29 5.86 22.20
CA ASP A 450 -16.42 6.57 22.81
C ASP A 450 -17.57 6.61 21.81
N ASN A 451 -18.67 5.94 22.11
CA ASN A 451 -19.92 6.15 21.40
C ASN A 451 -20.62 7.38 21.99
N VAL A 452 -20.40 8.52 21.32
CA VAL A 452 -20.81 9.85 21.83
C VAL A 452 -22.32 9.94 22.07
N LEU A 453 -23.12 9.36 21.16
CA LEU A 453 -24.58 9.46 21.23
C LEU A 453 -25.21 8.49 22.24
N LYS A 454 -24.52 7.38 22.56
CA LYS A 454 -24.96 6.41 23.56
C LYS A 454 -24.33 6.66 24.93
N ASN A 455 -23.34 7.55 25.01
CA ASN A 455 -22.55 7.83 26.21
C ASN A 455 -21.93 6.56 26.81
N THR A 456 -21.32 5.74 25.95
CA THR A 456 -20.63 4.50 26.34
C THR A 456 -19.20 4.51 25.82
N THR A 457 -18.26 4.05 26.64
CA THR A 457 -16.85 3.90 26.29
C THR A 457 -16.45 2.44 26.36
N THR A 458 -15.76 1.99 25.32
CA THR A 458 -15.11 0.68 25.28
C THR A 458 -13.61 0.89 25.14
N GLN A 459 -12.80 0.19 25.94
CA GLN A 459 -11.35 0.30 25.89
C GLN A 459 -10.74 -1.10 25.80
N ASN A 460 -9.77 -1.26 24.90
CA ASN A 460 -8.93 -2.45 24.82
C ASN A 460 -7.45 -2.08 24.92
N SER A 461 -6.67 -2.93 25.59
CA SER A 461 -5.20 -2.78 25.72
C SER A 461 -4.55 -4.14 25.56
N ASP A 462 -3.74 -4.28 24.51
CA ASP A 462 -3.07 -5.51 24.19
C ASP A 462 -1.55 -5.33 24.21
N GLN A 463 -0.85 -6.44 24.36
CA GLN A 463 0.58 -6.52 24.17
C GLN A 463 0.91 -7.82 23.44
N ALA A 464 1.89 -7.76 22.56
CA ALA A 464 2.28 -8.93 21.80
C ALA A 464 3.78 -8.94 21.53
N PHE A 465 4.34 -10.17 21.50
CA PHE A 465 5.68 -10.40 20.99
C PHE A 465 5.59 -11.02 19.60
N THR A 466 6.28 -10.43 18.62
CA THR A 466 6.41 -10.97 17.28
C THR A 466 7.87 -11.19 16.92
N GLY A 467 8.12 -12.17 16.05
CA GLY A 467 9.46 -12.52 15.67
C GLY A 467 9.57 -12.95 14.21
N SER A 468 10.77 -12.86 13.69
CA SER A 468 11.11 -13.47 12.41
C SER A 468 12.53 -14.06 12.43
N THR A 469 12.69 -15.16 11.72
CA THR A 469 13.99 -15.79 11.50
C THR A 469 14.10 -16.20 10.03
N SER A 470 15.31 -16.13 9.50
CA SER A 470 15.60 -16.57 8.14
C SER A 470 17.02 -17.09 7.99
N VAL A 471 17.19 -17.98 7.04
CA VAL A 471 18.49 -18.45 6.57
C VAL A 471 18.50 -18.39 5.06
N MET A 472 19.50 -17.77 4.50
CA MET A 472 19.76 -17.69 3.07
C MET A 472 21.18 -18.16 2.78
N TYR A 473 21.36 -18.88 1.70
CA TYR A 473 22.67 -19.30 1.22
C TYR A 473 22.91 -18.77 -0.19
N ARG A 474 23.86 -17.88 -0.33
CA ARG A 474 24.27 -17.34 -1.64
C ARG A 474 25.16 -18.37 -2.34
N ILE A 475 24.59 -19.15 -3.26
CA ILE A 475 25.33 -20.15 -4.05
C ILE A 475 26.36 -19.45 -4.92
N ASN A 476 25.96 -18.36 -5.55
CA ASN A 476 26.75 -17.49 -6.41
C ASN A 476 26.03 -16.13 -6.59
N ASP A 477 26.54 -15.28 -7.47
CA ASP A 477 25.95 -13.96 -7.75
C ASP A 477 24.59 -14.02 -8.47
N MET A 478 24.12 -15.22 -8.84
CA MET A 478 22.84 -15.38 -9.57
C MET A 478 21.74 -16.00 -8.74
N PHE A 479 22.06 -16.83 -7.75
CA PHE A 479 21.10 -17.67 -7.01
C PHE A 479 21.33 -17.63 -5.51
N SER A 480 20.29 -17.26 -4.76
CA SER A 480 20.27 -17.25 -3.30
C SER A 480 18.99 -17.92 -2.77
N PRO A 481 18.98 -19.25 -2.56
CA PRO A 481 17.89 -19.94 -1.88
C PRO A 481 17.78 -19.48 -0.42
N TYR A 482 16.55 -19.46 0.10
CA TYR A 482 16.27 -19.07 1.48
C TYR A 482 15.07 -19.82 2.06
N ILE A 483 15.04 -19.84 3.38
CA ILE A 483 13.86 -20.20 4.18
C ILE A 483 13.65 -19.12 5.22
N SER A 484 12.40 -18.76 5.49
CA SER A 484 12.03 -17.81 6.54
C SER A 484 10.77 -18.21 7.27
N TYR A 485 10.67 -17.76 8.53
CA TYR A 485 9.47 -17.86 9.34
C TYR A 485 9.22 -16.51 10.01
N ALA A 486 7.96 -16.05 9.98
CA ALA A 486 7.58 -14.77 10.56
C ALA A 486 6.18 -14.85 11.20
N THR A 487 5.97 -14.02 12.22
CA THR A 487 4.70 -13.88 12.92
C THR A 487 4.19 -12.44 12.86
N SER A 488 2.88 -12.27 12.99
CA SER A 488 2.22 -10.99 13.12
C SER A 488 1.05 -11.08 14.08
N PHE A 489 0.60 -9.93 14.58
CA PHE A 489 -0.61 -9.81 15.37
C PHE A 489 -1.43 -8.59 14.93
N MET A 490 -2.73 -8.61 15.20
CA MET A 490 -3.64 -7.49 14.96
C MET A 490 -4.58 -7.35 16.16
N PRO A 491 -4.56 -6.21 16.90
CA PRO A 491 -5.48 -5.97 18.00
C PRO A 491 -6.95 -6.04 17.53
N VAL A 492 -7.84 -6.51 18.39
CA VAL A 492 -9.28 -6.59 18.19
C VAL A 492 -9.98 -5.69 19.18
N THR A 493 -10.99 -4.95 18.71
CA THR A 493 -11.79 -4.04 19.56
C THR A 493 -13.17 -4.59 19.91
N ASP A 494 -13.51 -5.76 19.32
CA ASP A 494 -14.78 -6.43 19.59
C ASP A 494 -14.78 -7.09 20.97
N THR A 495 -16.00 -7.26 21.52
CA THR A 495 -16.22 -7.89 22.82
C THR A 495 -16.96 -9.21 22.69
N GLY A 496 -16.65 -10.16 23.58
CA GLY A 496 -17.33 -11.43 23.71
C GLY A 496 -18.70 -11.34 24.41
N GLU A 497 -19.32 -12.48 24.68
CA GLU A 497 -20.69 -12.59 25.20
C GLU A 497 -20.89 -11.89 26.55
N ASN A 498 -19.91 -11.92 27.42
CA ASN A 498 -19.97 -11.31 28.76
C ASN A 498 -19.33 -9.90 28.79
N GLY A 499 -19.04 -9.32 27.61
CA GLY A 499 -18.33 -8.04 27.49
C GLY A 499 -16.81 -8.14 27.72
N GLU A 500 -16.26 -9.37 27.76
CA GLU A 500 -14.83 -9.61 27.80
C GLU A 500 -14.16 -9.13 26.51
N LEU A 501 -12.94 -8.66 26.63
CA LEU A 501 -12.12 -8.29 25.48
C LEU A 501 -11.61 -9.56 24.80
N LEU A 502 -11.59 -9.55 23.47
CA LEU A 502 -11.09 -10.64 22.66
C LEU A 502 -9.57 -10.52 22.48
N ASP A 503 -8.90 -11.66 22.34
CA ASP A 503 -7.47 -11.73 22.10
C ASP A 503 -7.11 -11.14 20.71
N PRO A 504 -5.89 -10.65 20.50
CA PRO A 504 -5.44 -10.23 19.18
C PRO A 504 -5.50 -11.39 18.16
N GLU A 505 -5.82 -11.06 16.90
CA GLU A 505 -5.63 -12.00 15.81
C GLU A 505 -4.15 -12.27 15.59
N GLU A 506 -3.80 -13.52 15.31
CA GLU A 506 -2.43 -13.95 15.08
C GLU A 506 -2.20 -14.39 13.63
N GLY A 507 -1.06 -14.02 13.09
CA GLY A 507 -0.59 -14.48 11.80
C GLY A 507 0.75 -15.19 11.90
N LYS A 508 0.92 -16.27 11.12
CA LYS A 508 2.21 -16.94 10.98
C LYS A 508 2.40 -17.46 9.56
N GLN A 509 3.65 -17.40 9.09
CA GLN A 509 4.01 -17.87 7.77
C GLN A 509 5.36 -18.54 7.77
N ALA A 510 5.44 -19.69 7.09
CA ALA A 510 6.69 -20.26 6.61
C ALA A 510 6.82 -19.99 5.11
N GLU A 511 7.99 -19.59 4.66
CA GLU A 511 8.30 -19.33 3.27
C GLU A 511 9.63 -19.98 2.89
N VAL A 512 9.66 -20.63 1.73
CA VAL A 512 10.89 -21.12 1.09
C VAL A 512 10.94 -20.56 -0.32
N GLY A 513 12.08 -20.02 -0.71
CA GLY A 513 12.23 -19.39 -2.00
C GLY A 513 13.67 -19.35 -2.51
N ILE A 514 13.80 -18.81 -3.70
CA ILE A 514 15.10 -18.53 -4.31
C ILE A 514 15.07 -17.13 -4.90
N LYS A 515 16.04 -16.30 -4.57
CA LYS A 515 16.29 -15.01 -5.23
C LYS A 515 17.13 -15.23 -6.48
N LEU A 516 16.81 -14.47 -7.49
CA LEU A 516 17.44 -14.52 -8.80
C LEU A 516 17.98 -13.15 -9.17
N GLN A 517 19.22 -13.10 -9.63
CA GLN A 517 19.87 -11.88 -10.11
C GLN A 517 20.81 -12.24 -11.26
N THR A 518 20.81 -11.49 -12.34
CA THR A 518 21.72 -11.70 -13.47
C THR A 518 21.83 -10.43 -14.33
N LEU A 519 22.57 -10.51 -15.45
CA LEU A 519 22.80 -9.38 -16.34
C LEU A 519 23.37 -8.15 -15.61
N ASN A 520 24.37 -8.33 -14.76
CA ASN A 520 24.94 -7.27 -13.92
C ASN A 520 23.86 -6.54 -13.09
N GLN A 521 22.98 -7.30 -12.42
CA GLN A 521 21.85 -6.83 -11.63
C GLN A 521 20.72 -6.15 -12.44
N ARG A 522 20.73 -6.24 -13.75
CA ARG A 522 19.67 -5.72 -14.62
C ARG A 522 18.43 -6.61 -14.67
N LEU A 523 18.54 -7.87 -14.24
CA LEU A 523 17.45 -8.79 -14.01
C LEU A 523 17.44 -9.16 -12.54
N GLN A 524 16.29 -8.96 -11.91
CA GLN A 524 16.04 -9.37 -10.52
C GLN A 524 14.68 -10.05 -10.42
N GLY A 525 14.59 -11.03 -9.55
CA GLY A 525 13.34 -11.74 -9.34
C GLY A 525 13.43 -12.73 -8.19
N TYR A 526 12.34 -13.44 -8.00
CA TYR A 526 12.27 -14.54 -7.03
C TYR A 526 11.19 -15.55 -7.45
N VAL A 527 11.35 -16.75 -6.92
CA VAL A 527 10.31 -17.78 -6.87
C VAL A 527 10.17 -18.20 -5.41
N ALA A 528 8.95 -18.24 -4.89
CA ALA A 528 8.69 -18.59 -3.50
C ALA A 528 7.45 -19.47 -3.34
N TYR A 529 7.48 -20.37 -2.38
CA TYR A 529 6.33 -21.07 -1.84
C TYR A 529 6.09 -20.62 -0.40
N TYR A 530 4.84 -20.38 -0.03
CA TYR A 530 4.46 -19.98 1.31
C TYR A 530 3.28 -20.80 1.86
N ASP A 531 3.27 -20.95 3.18
CA ASP A 531 2.18 -21.49 4.00
C ASP A 531 1.85 -20.47 5.09
N LEU A 532 0.71 -19.78 4.94
CA LEU A 532 0.26 -18.70 5.79
C LEU A 532 -1.01 -19.13 6.52
N THR A 533 -1.05 -18.88 7.82
CA THR A 533 -2.22 -19.13 8.68
C THR A 533 -2.55 -17.84 9.45
N ARG A 534 -3.84 -17.47 9.51
CA ARG A 534 -4.40 -16.42 10.37
C ARG A 534 -5.36 -17.09 11.36
N LYS A 535 -5.16 -16.85 12.65
CA LYS A 535 -5.95 -17.42 13.75
C LYS A 535 -6.65 -16.32 14.54
N ASN A 536 -7.55 -16.75 15.43
CA ASN A 536 -8.37 -15.87 16.25
C ASN A 536 -9.16 -14.85 15.41
N VAL A 537 -9.56 -15.26 14.20
CA VAL A 537 -10.37 -14.39 13.34
C VAL A 537 -11.68 -14.11 14.04
N THR A 538 -12.00 -12.86 14.23
CA THR A 538 -13.23 -12.45 14.91
C THR A 538 -14.42 -12.59 13.97
N GLU A 539 -15.47 -13.23 14.46
CA GLU A 539 -16.73 -13.45 13.77
C GLU A 539 -17.88 -13.07 14.68
N SER A 540 -18.96 -12.52 14.11
CA SER A 540 -20.20 -12.32 14.87
C SER A 540 -20.82 -13.67 15.23
N ASP A 541 -21.34 -13.81 16.44
CA ASP A 541 -22.15 -14.96 16.82
C ASP A 541 -23.43 -15.09 15.95
N ALA A 542 -24.14 -16.20 16.06
CA ALA A 542 -25.34 -16.44 15.26
C ALA A 542 -26.48 -15.42 15.55
N SER A 543 -26.49 -14.80 16.72
CA SER A 543 -27.46 -13.76 17.09
C SER A 543 -27.06 -12.35 16.63
N GLY A 544 -25.77 -12.15 16.31
CA GLY A 544 -25.19 -10.86 15.97
C GLY A 544 -25.03 -9.90 17.15
N ASN A 545 -25.12 -10.40 18.40
CA ASN A 545 -25.07 -9.58 19.59
C ASN A 545 -23.68 -9.40 20.16
N TYR A 546 -22.75 -10.32 19.90
CA TYR A 546 -21.39 -10.30 20.37
C TYR A 546 -20.46 -10.97 19.34
N SER A 547 -19.17 -10.87 19.54
CA SER A 547 -18.16 -11.50 18.68
C SER A 547 -17.50 -12.68 19.38
N ILE A 548 -17.07 -13.67 18.58
CA ILE A 548 -16.35 -14.85 19.03
C ILE A 548 -15.10 -15.06 18.17
N GLN A 549 -14.08 -15.67 18.77
CA GLN A 549 -12.80 -15.92 18.11
C GLN A 549 -12.58 -17.41 17.87
N THR A 550 -13.18 -17.92 16.80
CA THR A 550 -13.02 -19.33 16.41
C THR A 550 -12.57 -19.46 14.96
N GLY A 551 -12.38 -18.32 14.26
CA GLY A 551 -12.01 -18.34 12.86
C GLY A 551 -10.53 -18.66 12.64
N GLU A 552 -10.25 -19.59 11.71
CA GLU A 552 -8.91 -19.78 11.14
C GLU A 552 -9.00 -19.71 9.62
N GLN A 553 -8.05 -19.00 9.01
CA GLN A 553 -7.89 -18.92 7.57
C GLN A 553 -6.49 -19.41 7.17
N LYS A 554 -6.42 -20.22 6.12
CA LYS A 554 -5.19 -20.78 5.63
C LYS A 554 -4.99 -20.50 4.15
N THR A 555 -3.82 -20.00 3.80
CA THR A 555 -3.43 -19.73 2.42
C THR A 555 -2.09 -20.36 2.11
N LYS A 556 -2.00 -21.12 1.02
CA LYS A 556 -0.76 -21.68 0.49
C LYS A 556 -0.65 -21.35 -0.99
N GLY A 557 0.54 -21.00 -1.42
CA GLY A 557 0.73 -20.63 -2.81
C GLY A 557 2.17 -20.58 -3.27
N PHE A 558 2.30 -20.52 -4.60
CA PHE A 558 3.54 -20.24 -5.29
C PHE A 558 3.48 -18.87 -5.95
N GLU A 559 4.55 -18.15 -5.89
CA GLU A 559 4.73 -16.85 -6.54
C GLU A 559 6.05 -16.83 -7.29
N ALA A 560 6.02 -16.28 -8.49
CA ALA A 560 7.20 -15.95 -9.27
C ALA A 560 7.08 -14.53 -9.78
N GLU A 561 8.14 -13.76 -9.66
CA GLU A 561 8.22 -12.39 -10.15
C GLU A 561 9.60 -12.13 -10.72
N MET A 562 9.65 -11.46 -11.86
CA MET A 562 10.88 -11.09 -12.53
C MET A 562 10.74 -9.71 -13.15
N ALA A 563 11.66 -8.82 -12.85
CA ALA A 563 11.81 -7.50 -13.46
C ALA A 563 13.18 -7.42 -14.11
N ALA A 564 13.24 -6.99 -15.38
CA ALA A 564 14.46 -6.99 -16.15
C ALA A 564 14.58 -5.80 -17.10
N SER A 565 15.78 -5.23 -17.15
CA SER A 565 16.26 -4.43 -18.28
C SER A 565 17.16 -5.33 -19.15
N LEU A 566 16.55 -6.11 -20.04
CA LEU A 566 17.23 -7.14 -20.85
C LEU A 566 18.36 -6.56 -21.68
N THR A 567 18.13 -5.39 -22.27
CA THR A 567 19.12 -4.55 -22.94
C THR A 567 18.89 -3.09 -22.52
N ASP A 568 19.67 -2.14 -23.02
CA ASP A 568 19.42 -0.72 -22.79
C ASP A 568 18.10 -0.25 -23.40
N GLN A 569 17.64 -0.97 -24.41
CA GLN A 569 16.43 -0.69 -25.17
C GLN A 569 15.22 -1.52 -24.73
N TRP A 570 15.41 -2.65 -24.05
CA TRP A 570 14.36 -3.61 -23.82
C TRP A 570 14.16 -3.94 -22.35
N ASN A 571 13.00 -3.55 -21.82
CA ASN A 571 12.55 -3.87 -20.46
C ASN A 571 11.44 -4.93 -20.51
N ALA A 572 11.41 -5.80 -19.49
CA ALA A 572 10.38 -6.81 -19.34
C ALA A 572 10.02 -7.00 -17.85
N PHE A 573 8.76 -7.31 -17.59
CA PHE A 573 8.23 -7.66 -16.27
C PHE A 573 7.28 -8.85 -16.43
N ALA A 574 7.50 -9.89 -15.64
CA ALA A 574 6.69 -11.08 -15.65
C ALA A 574 6.36 -11.54 -14.25
N THR A 575 5.11 -11.94 -14.01
CA THR A 575 4.65 -12.50 -12.75
C THR A 575 3.74 -13.68 -12.97
N TYR A 576 3.75 -14.58 -12.00
CA TYR A 576 2.79 -15.66 -11.91
C TYR A 576 2.51 -16.00 -10.45
N SER A 577 1.24 -16.22 -10.13
CA SER A 577 0.78 -16.64 -8.81
C SER A 577 -0.12 -17.86 -8.95
N TYR A 578 0.14 -18.89 -8.17
CA TYR A 578 -0.70 -20.07 -8.05
C TYR A 578 -1.07 -20.27 -6.58
N ILE A 579 -2.35 -20.06 -6.23
CA ILE A 579 -2.88 -20.12 -4.88
C ILE A 579 -3.91 -21.27 -4.79
N PRO A 580 -3.47 -22.54 -4.70
CA PRO A 580 -4.36 -23.69 -4.63
C PRO A 580 -5.24 -23.68 -3.38
N THR A 581 -4.71 -23.19 -2.26
CA THR A 581 -5.40 -23.10 -0.99
C THR A 581 -5.52 -21.65 -0.55
N ALA A 582 -6.73 -21.16 -0.37
CA ALA A 582 -7.07 -19.92 0.31
C ALA A 582 -8.48 -20.16 0.90
N LYS A 583 -8.57 -20.65 2.13
CA LYS A 583 -9.85 -21.13 2.67
C LYS A 583 -9.97 -20.88 4.16
N VAL A 584 -11.22 -20.78 4.61
CA VAL A 584 -11.60 -20.83 6.01
C VAL A 584 -11.43 -22.30 6.47
N THR A 585 -10.67 -22.51 7.54
CA THR A 585 -10.43 -23.84 8.13
C THR A 585 -11.20 -24.04 9.43
N GLU A 586 -11.50 -22.94 10.15
CA GLU A 586 -12.35 -22.91 11.33
C GLU A 586 -13.29 -21.71 11.26
N SER A 587 -14.55 -21.86 11.66
CA SER A 587 -15.58 -20.83 11.74
C SER A 587 -16.73 -21.30 12.63
N VAL A 588 -17.37 -20.38 13.33
CA VAL A 588 -18.63 -20.63 14.07
C VAL A 588 -19.76 -20.97 13.12
N THR A 589 -19.70 -20.47 11.90
CA THR A 589 -20.66 -20.80 10.84
C THR A 589 -20.14 -22.02 10.07
N ALA A 590 -20.62 -23.23 10.43
CA ALA A 590 -20.16 -24.48 9.82
C ALA A 590 -20.19 -24.47 8.27
N SER A 591 -21.12 -23.73 7.68
CA SER A 591 -21.23 -23.60 6.22
C SER A 591 -20.12 -22.76 5.59
N GLU A 592 -19.32 -22.02 6.37
CA GLU A 592 -18.17 -21.25 5.87
C GLU A 592 -16.91 -22.11 5.82
N ILE A 593 -16.82 -23.20 6.60
CA ILE A 593 -15.65 -24.07 6.65
C ILE A 593 -15.42 -24.73 5.29
N GLY A 594 -14.19 -24.66 4.82
CA GLY A 594 -13.76 -25.19 3.52
C GLY A 594 -13.99 -24.25 2.34
N LYS A 595 -14.78 -23.16 2.50
CA LYS A 595 -14.99 -22.18 1.44
C LYS A 595 -13.71 -21.44 1.12
N ARG A 596 -13.57 -21.10 -0.15
CA ARG A 596 -12.47 -20.28 -0.63
C ARG A 596 -12.65 -18.84 -0.21
N ALA A 597 -11.55 -18.17 0.17
CA ALA A 597 -11.55 -16.74 0.43
C ALA A 597 -12.04 -15.95 -0.79
N ASN A 598 -12.89 -14.96 -0.56
CA ASN A 598 -13.52 -14.15 -1.60
C ASN A 598 -12.46 -13.40 -2.44
N HIS A 599 -12.72 -13.28 -3.74
CA HIS A 599 -11.93 -12.54 -4.73
C HIS A 599 -10.50 -13.06 -4.95
N VAL A 600 -10.10 -14.17 -4.33
CA VAL A 600 -8.76 -14.75 -4.48
C VAL A 600 -8.71 -15.68 -5.68
N PRO A 601 -7.98 -15.37 -6.76
CA PRO A 601 -7.86 -16.26 -7.92
C PRO A 601 -7.00 -17.48 -7.57
N LYS A 602 -7.28 -18.59 -8.25
CA LYS A 602 -6.39 -19.77 -8.17
C LYS A 602 -5.11 -19.54 -8.95
N ASN A 603 -5.21 -18.86 -10.07
CA ASN A 603 -4.09 -18.50 -10.94
C ASN A 603 -4.22 -17.03 -11.35
N ALA A 604 -3.11 -16.31 -11.36
CA ALA A 604 -3.02 -14.98 -11.94
C ALA A 604 -1.62 -14.78 -12.52
N GLY A 605 -1.51 -13.97 -13.55
CA GLY A 605 -0.20 -13.70 -14.15
C GLY A 605 -0.21 -12.48 -15.04
N THR A 606 0.95 -11.86 -15.17
CA THR A 606 1.16 -10.69 -16.01
C THR A 606 2.46 -10.84 -16.77
N LEU A 607 2.44 -10.42 -18.01
CA LEU A 607 3.63 -10.22 -18.82
C LEU A 607 3.54 -8.83 -19.44
N SER A 608 4.55 -8.01 -19.22
CA SER A 608 4.65 -6.70 -19.88
C SER A 608 6.06 -6.46 -20.39
N THR A 609 6.16 -5.75 -21.49
CA THR A 609 7.43 -5.42 -22.12
C THR A 609 7.38 -4.04 -22.73
N GLN A 610 8.52 -3.35 -22.73
CA GLN A 610 8.72 -2.05 -23.36
C GLN A 610 10.00 -2.06 -24.16
N TYR A 611 9.91 -1.68 -25.44
CA TYR A 611 11.04 -1.60 -26.36
C TYR A 611 11.24 -0.17 -26.84
N TYR A 612 12.47 0.31 -26.77
CA TYR A 612 12.93 1.59 -27.32
C TYR A 612 13.73 1.32 -28.57
N PHE A 613 13.40 1.95 -29.68
CA PHE A 613 14.08 1.70 -30.96
C PHE A 613 15.49 2.31 -31.03
N SER A 614 15.83 3.19 -30.08
CA SER A 614 17.17 3.78 -29.95
C SER A 614 17.79 3.50 -28.58
N PRO A 615 19.11 3.23 -28.48
CA PRO A 615 19.81 2.94 -27.23
C PRO A 615 19.76 4.10 -26.22
N ASP A 616 19.72 5.35 -26.69
CA ASP A 616 19.58 6.55 -25.85
C ASP A 616 18.15 6.81 -25.39
N LYS A 617 17.21 5.87 -25.74
CA LYS A 617 15.77 5.93 -25.46
C LYS A 617 15.06 7.15 -26.08
N LEU A 618 15.68 7.81 -27.04
CA LEU A 618 15.05 8.82 -27.90
C LEU A 618 14.36 8.14 -29.09
N GLY A 619 13.45 8.88 -29.73
CA GLY A 619 12.67 8.34 -30.87
C GLY A 619 11.50 7.47 -30.43
N TRP A 620 11.13 6.56 -31.28
CA TRP A 620 9.96 5.70 -31.06
C TRP A 620 10.19 4.66 -29.98
N ASN A 621 9.14 4.35 -29.25
CA ASN A 621 9.07 3.24 -28.32
C ASN A 621 7.68 2.60 -28.35
N MET A 622 7.60 1.34 -27.96
CA MET A 622 6.34 0.60 -27.88
C MET A 622 6.35 -0.41 -26.75
N GLY A 623 5.20 -0.67 -26.19
CA GLY A 623 5.01 -1.64 -25.13
C GLY A 623 3.74 -2.46 -25.31
N VAL A 624 3.77 -3.65 -24.74
CA VAL A 624 2.65 -4.58 -24.68
C VAL A 624 2.53 -5.14 -23.27
N GLY A 625 1.29 -5.24 -22.78
CA GLY A 625 0.95 -5.87 -21.52
C GLY A 625 -0.14 -6.92 -21.71
N ILE A 626 -0.01 -8.05 -21.01
CA ILE A 626 -1.00 -9.11 -20.95
C ILE A 626 -1.27 -9.40 -19.47
N ARG A 627 -2.54 -9.38 -19.06
CA ARG A 627 -2.97 -9.69 -17.68
C ARG A 627 -4.00 -10.81 -17.72
N TYR A 628 -3.71 -11.88 -17.01
CA TYR A 628 -4.62 -13.01 -16.81
C TYR A 628 -5.05 -13.06 -15.36
N GLN A 629 -6.35 -13.18 -15.14
CA GLN A 629 -6.96 -13.39 -13.84
C GLN A 629 -7.83 -14.65 -13.91
N GLY A 630 -7.54 -15.63 -13.07
CA GLY A 630 -8.30 -16.87 -13.01
C GLY A 630 -9.67 -16.70 -12.36
N LEU A 631 -10.44 -17.77 -12.38
CA LEU A 631 -11.75 -17.85 -11.71
C LEU A 631 -11.63 -17.47 -10.23
N ARG A 632 -12.55 -16.62 -9.76
CA ARG A 632 -12.73 -16.21 -8.38
C ARG A 632 -14.18 -16.42 -7.96
N THR A 633 -14.41 -16.47 -6.66
CA THR A 633 -15.76 -16.52 -6.10
C THR A 633 -15.95 -15.40 -5.09
N ALA A 634 -17.18 -14.96 -4.91
CA ALA A 634 -17.56 -14.10 -3.81
C ALA A 634 -18.83 -14.65 -3.16
N GLN A 635 -18.82 -14.77 -1.83
CA GLN A 635 -19.93 -15.30 -1.05
C GLN A 635 -20.06 -14.59 0.29
N ARG A 636 -21.28 -14.27 0.69
CA ARG A 636 -21.61 -13.86 2.06
C ARG A 636 -23.07 -14.21 2.36
N GLY A 637 -23.30 -15.03 3.40
CA GLY A 637 -24.63 -15.58 3.68
C GLY A 637 -25.17 -16.38 2.48
N THR A 638 -26.32 -15.98 1.97
CA THR A 638 -26.96 -16.60 0.79
C THR A 638 -26.51 -16.01 -0.55
N ALA A 639 -25.83 -14.86 -0.55
CA ALA A 639 -25.30 -14.25 -1.77
C ALA A 639 -24.07 -15.01 -2.24
N PHE A 640 -24.10 -15.49 -3.48
CA PHE A 640 -22.98 -16.20 -4.13
C PHE A 640 -22.86 -15.83 -5.60
N ILE A 641 -21.65 -15.62 -6.06
CA ILE A 641 -21.37 -15.44 -7.47
C ILE A 641 -19.98 -15.96 -7.84
N GLU A 642 -19.89 -16.55 -9.03
CA GLU A 642 -18.62 -16.81 -9.69
C GLU A 642 -18.23 -15.60 -10.55
N LEU A 643 -16.98 -15.19 -10.41
CA LEU A 643 -16.33 -14.17 -11.22
C LEU A 643 -15.44 -14.90 -12.24
N PRO A 644 -15.87 -15.03 -13.50
CA PRO A 644 -15.17 -15.82 -14.51
C PRO A 644 -13.75 -15.31 -14.75
N SER A 645 -12.88 -16.19 -15.24
CA SER A 645 -11.54 -15.82 -15.66
C SER A 645 -11.55 -14.88 -16.87
N TYR A 646 -10.55 -14.01 -16.93
CA TYR A 646 -10.38 -13.12 -18.07
C TYR A 646 -8.91 -12.88 -18.40
N THR A 647 -8.66 -12.51 -19.65
CA THR A 647 -7.38 -12.00 -20.12
C THR A 647 -7.62 -10.67 -20.80
N VAL A 648 -6.83 -9.66 -20.48
CA VAL A 648 -6.84 -8.34 -21.11
C VAL A 648 -5.46 -8.02 -21.67
N PHE A 649 -5.45 -7.27 -22.76
CA PHE A 649 -4.26 -6.85 -23.47
C PHE A 649 -4.18 -5.33 -23.46
N ASP A 650 -3.01 -4.81 -23.16
CA ASP A 650 -2.71 -3.40 -23.12
C ASP A 650 -1.59 -3.11 -24.14
N VAL A 651 -1.63 -1.99 -24.81
CA VAL A 651 -0.57 -1.55 -25.70
C VAL A 651 -0.27 -0.08 -25.46
N ASN A 652 0.99 0.30 -25.63
CA ASN A 652 1.38 1.69 -25.67
C ASN A 652 2.40 1.93 -26.80
N ALA A 653 2.42 3.15 -27.29
CA ALA A 653 3.42 3.63 -28.22
C ALA A 653 3.75 5.09 -27.89
N GLY A 654 4.98 5.49 -28.11
CA GLY A 654 5.41 6.84 -27.83
C GLY A 654 6.58 7.28 -28.69
N TYR A 655 6.80 8.57 -28.69
CA TYR A 655 7.97 9.23 -29.27
C TYR A 655 8.60 10.12 -28.23
N GLU A 656 9.89 9.94 -27.97
CA GLU A 656 10.66 10.70 -27.01
C GLU A 656 11.71 11.56 -27.74
N ALA A 657 11.59 12.87 -27.65
CA ALA A 657 12.62 13.81 -28.03
C ALA A 657 13.44 14.24 -26.79
N LYS A 658 14.48 15.03 -26.98
CA LYS A 658 15.33 15.51 -25.89
C LYS A 658 14.53 16.29 -24.82
N ASN A 659 13.66 17.18 -25.26
CA ASN A 659 12.94 18.12 -24.39
C ASN A 659 11.43 17.92 -24.35
N TRP A 660 10.90 16.98 -25.12
CA TRP A 660 9.48 16.65 -25.12
C TRP A 660 9.26 15.19 -25.51
N GLY A 661 8.08 14.69 -25.26
CA GLY A 661 7.63 13.37 -25.71
C GLY A 661 6.13 13.36 -25.91
N ALA A 662 5.64 12.42 -26.69
CA ALA A 662 4.21 12.16 -26.84
C ALA A 662 3.97 10.65 -26.76
N GLY A 663 2.84 10.25 -26.17
CA GLY A 663 2.50 8.85 -25.98
C GLY A 663 1.02 8.59 -26.12
N LEU A 664 0.71 7.39 -26.61
CA LEU A 664 -0.61 6.80 -26.67
C LEU A 664 -0.58 5.51 -25.85
N ALA A 665 -1.54 5.30 -24.96
CA ALA A 665 -1.80 4.03 -24.31
C ALA A 665 -3.24 3.58 -24.54
N ILE A 666 -3.43 2.31 -24.80
CA ILE A 666 -4.73 1.67 -24.94
C ILE A 666 -4.76 0.51 -23.95
N LYS A 667 -5.54 0.63 -22.89
CA LYS A 667 -5.83 -0.44 -21.94
C LYS A 667 -7.04 -1.23 -22.43
N ASN A 668 -7.05 -2.53 -22.14
CA ASN A 668 -8.09 -3.45 -22.62
C ASN A 668 -8.34 -3.29 -24.14
N LEU A 669 -7.28 -3.50 -24.94
CA LEU A 669 -7.24 -3.27 -26.39
C LEU A 669 -8.44 -3.86 -27.14
N PHE A 670 -8.86 -5.07 -26.75
CA PHE A 670 -9.93 -5.82 -27.41
C PHE A 670 -11.32 -5.55 -26.84
N ASP A 671 -11.45 -4.57 -25.92
CA ASP A 671 -12.71 -4.21 -25.25
C ASP A 671 -13.38 -5.42 -24.57
N ARG A 672 -12.57 -6.25 -23.92
CA ARG A 672 -13.06 -7.46 -23.23
C ARG A 672 -13.96 -7.07 -22.07
N GLU A 673 -15.20 -7.52 -22.09
CA GLU A 673 -16.10 -7.43 -20.94
C GLU A 673 -15.75 -8.48 -19.89
N TYR A 674 -15.62 -8.05 -18.63
CA TYR A 674 -15.31 -8.94 -17.52
C TYR A 674 -15.83 -8.38 -16.19
N LEU A 675 -16.04 -9.25 -15.22
CA LEU A 675 -16.38 -8.85 -13.86
C LEU A 675 -15.09 -8.58 -13.08
N ALA A 676 -14.92 -7.34 -12.64
CA ALA A 676 -13.76 -6.94 -11.83
C ALA A 676 -13.86 -7.48 -10.40
N GLY A 677 -15.04 -7.37 -9.78
CA GLY A 677 -15.26 -7.81 -8.40
C GLY A 677 -16.70 -7.70 -7.95
N THR A 678 -16.90 -7.77 -6.65
CA THR A 678 -18.21 -7.57 -6.00
C THR A 678 -18.05 -6.64 -4.79
N THR A 679 -19.13 -6.08 -4.30
CA THR A 679 -19.13 -5.45 -2.97
C THR A 679 -18.72 -6.46 -1.88
N PRO A 680 -18.24 -6.00 -0.69
CA PRO A 680 -17.84 -6.90 0.40
C PRO A 680 -18.94 -7.88 0.87
N ASN A 681 -20.21 -7.47 0.73
CA ASN A 681 -21.39 -8.33 1.05
C ASN A 681 -21.77 -9.27 -0.12
N ALA A 682 -20.97 -9.34 -1.19
CA ALA A 682 -21.18 -10.18 -2.37
C ALA A 682 -22.54 -9.99 -3.08
N GLN A 683 -23.22 -8.86 -2.92
CA GLN A 683 -24.55 -8.63 -3.49
C GLN A 683 -24.56 -7.86 -4.80
N LEU A 684 -23.56 -7.00 -5.02
CA LEU A 684 -23.43 -6.19 -6.22
C LEU A 684 -22.19 -6.59 -6.99
N VAL A 685 -22.30 -6.72 -8.31
CA VAL A 685 -21.17 -6.96 -9.22
C VAL A 685 -20.67 -5.66 -9.82
N ASN A 686 -19.38 -5.54 -9.98
CA ASN A 686 -18.73 -4.44 -10.67
C ASN A 686 -18.09 -4.95 -11.97
N TRP A 687 -18.41 -4.27 -13.08
CA TRP A 687 -17.77 -4.51 -14.35
C TRP A 687 -16.36 -3.94 -14.37
N GLY A 688 -15.47 -4.63 -15.08
CA GLY A 688 -14.11 -4.16 -15.32
C GLY A 688 -14.06 -2.97 -16.26
N ASP A 689 -12.88 -2.36 -16.39
CA ASP A 689 -12.69 -1.23 -17.29
C ASP A 689 -12.90 -1.66 -18.74
N PRO A 690 -13.72 -0.93 -19.51
CA PRO A 690 -13.80 -1.08 -20.96
C PRO A 690 -12.47 -0.63 -21.59
N ARG A 691 -12.40 -0.61 -22.92
CA ARG A 691 -11.22 -0.07 -23.61
C ARG A 691 -11.04 1.41 -23.27
N MET A 692 -9.87 1.71 -22.69
CA MET A 692 -9.46 3.05 -22.27
C MET A 692 -8.32 3.55 -23.16
N ILE A 693 -8.52 4.71 -23.79
CA ILE A 693 -7.50 5.36 -24.64
C ILE A 693 -6.99 6.59 -23.90
N ARG A 694 -5.67 6.73 -23.81
CA ARG A 694 -5.00 7.89 -23.17
C ARG A 694 -3.91 8.43 -24.08
N LEU A 695 -3.93 9.74 -24.30
CA LEU A 695 -2.90 10.49 -24.98
C LEU A 695 -2.15 11.33 -23.93
N ASN A 696 -0.85 11.44 -24.05
CA ASN A 696 -0.07 12.34 -23.20
C ASN A 696 0.98 13.08 -24.02
N VAL A 697 1.28 14.30 -23.58
CA VAL A 697 2.41 15.10 -24.06
C VAL A 697 3.25 15.47 -22.84
N LYS A 698 4.53 15.15 -22.90
CA LYS A 698 5.51 15.39 -21.82
C LYS A 698 6.46 16.49 -22.24
N PHE A 699 6.81 17.33 -21.28
CA PHE A 699 7.86 18.35 -21.41
C PHE A 699 8.91 18.07 -20.34
N LYS A 700 10.18 18.16 -20.71
CA LYS A 700 11.33 17.92 -19.84
C LYS A 700 12.48 18.87 -20.17
N TYR A 701 13.06 19.44 -19.11
CA TYR A 701 14.17 20.37 -19.23
C TYR A 701 15.20 20.12 -18.13
#